data_236cda1362daf0b87f797a1e78b6baa6
#
_entry.id   236cda1362daf0b87f797a1e78b6baa6
#
_cell.length_a   1.000
_cell.length_b   1.000
_cell.length_c   1.000
_cell.angle_alpha   90.00
_cell.angle_beta   90.00
_cell.angle_gamma   90.00
#
_symmetry.space_group_name_H-M   'P 1'
#
loop_
_entity.id
_entity.type
_entity.pdbx_description
1 polymer ?
#
loop_
_entity_poly.entity_id
_entity_poly.type
_entity_poly.pdbx_seq_one_letter_code
_entity_poly.pdbx_strand_id
1 'polypeptide(L)'
;MHDLYKLFILKIALLMLAIFSFPIVHSQGNITGYVSSESNAVEFSKVSIYPIKKNVLTDSKGRFKFDDLPFGIYVIKISSIGYASITDTIEVSQIKPNINCNFKLSQPIMELDDIVVTGTKTYKRKTNSNVIVNVLSGENLQVLQSCNVAEGLRFQPGLRVETDCQTCNYTQLRMNGLAGGYSQILINGRPIFSPLTGLYGLEQLPVNMIERIEVVRGGGSSLYGSSAIGGTVNVLTRLPRKNSFDINYTYQNINALSSDHIVNGNFTVVSKERDAGISLFLNGRRRELYDHNEDAYSELPELNNNSFGISSFYLPKKNHKLEFSISNLNEYRYGGEMRQDIETHYRGQAEERTHNVWMASSDYQINFNKNLSSLIAYLAYQHTSRDHYTGIFPDDSSEIDVHLSNPPYGLSAVSTSNIGLQFNHKLLDFILPGTNVLTFGSEYLYDAVVDEIPAYNYDIDQSTQDIGIFLQSDWALLPNLNLLSGCRVDAHNLVDKLIWSPRVSLLYKLKTSTQLRLSYGTGFRAPQAFDTDLHIAFAGGGISRVTLSPDLVEERSESWSASVNYDKPFNKFIMGFTFEAFHTSLEDAFFLQPNGFDSFGLLFEKQNGQGATVQGLTFELRSNYNRKVQFESGYTIQKNEFQNPVEYIDGVAPIKRFIRTPNHYGFAVLTLSPNKFFGMNLNYVYTGRMLVPHFAGATNQITDEIVNVDSFSNLSFRLSYALEVKKSKMIIEWFAGVKNILNAYQDYFDIGKNRDSNFIYGPAQPRTLFGGIKIRSGKL
;
A
#
# COMPACT_ATOMS: atom_id res chain seq x y z
N MET A 1 81.78 10.89 46.05
CA MET A 1 81.13 9.86 45.21
C MET A 1 79.62 10.00 45.12
N HIS A 2 78.97 10.58 46.11
CA HIS A 2 77.46 10.73 46.08
C HIS A 2 77.02 11.77 45.13
N ASP A 3 77.74 12.84 44.91
CA ASP A 3 77.33 13.95 44.03
C ASP A 3 77.62 13.64 42.52
N LEU A 4 78.58 12.87 42.22
CA LEU A 4 78.85 12.41 40.84
C LEU A 4 77.77 11.46 40.33
N TYR A 5 77.19 10.66 41.22
CA TYR A 5 76.11 9.73 40.87
C TYR A 5 74.78 10.47 40.59
N LYS A 6 74.48 11.54 41.35
CA LYS A 6 73.33 12.38 41.10
C LYS A 6 73.42 13.14 39.78
N LEU A 7 74.63 13.64 39.44
CA LEU A 7 74.87 14.37 38.19
C LEU A 7 74.76 13.44 36.96
N PHE A 8 75.16 12.16 37.13
CA PHE A 8 75.08 11.14 36.08
C PHE A 8 73.64 10.69 35.84
N ILE A 9 72.85 10.53 36.90
CA ILE A 9 71.42 10.19 36.80
C ILE A 9 70.62 11.36 36.17
N LEU A 10 70.96 12.65 36.56
CA LEU A 10 70.33 13.81 36.00
C LEU A 10 70.64 13.98 34.51
N LYS A 11 71.84 13.66 34.06
CA LYS A 11 72.23 13.66 32.63
C LYS A 11 71.57 12.56 31.86
N ILE A 12 71.34 11.37 32.42
CA ILE A 12 70.64 10.27 31.79
C ILE A 12 69.13 10.61 31.72
N ALA A 13 68.56 11.22 32.77
CA ALA A 13 67.15 11.66 32.77
C ALA A 13 66.90 12.78 31.73
N LEU A 14 67.83 13.73 31.60
CA LEU A 14 67.78 14.79 30.57
C LEU A 14 68.01 14.22 29.16
N LEU A 15 68.86 13.21 28.99
CA LEU A 15 69.02 12.55 27.70
C LEU A 15 67.79 11.72 27.32
N MET A 16 67.15 11.01 28.28
CA MET A 16 65.87 10.34 28.07
C MET A 16 64.73 11.32 27.77
N LEU A 17 64.67 12.46 28.43
CA LEU A 17 63.68 13.51 28.10
C LEU A 17 63.90 14.10 26.69
N ALA A 18 65.15 14.28 26.26
CA ALA A 18 65.50 14.73 24.91
C ALA A 18 65.14 13.73 23.80
N ILE A 19 65.18 12.42 24.10
CA ILE A 19 64.81 11.35 23.16
C ILE A 19 63.27 11.30 23.01
N PHE A 20 62.50 11.68 24.04
CA PHE A 20 61.05 11.75 24.00
C PHE A 20 60.49 13.05 23.43
N SER A 21 61.34 14.07 23.14
CA SER A 21 60.90 15.38 22.64
C SER A 21 61.04 15.57 21.12
N PHE A 22 61.22 14.47 20.36
CA PHE A 22 61.08 14.59 18.93
C PHE A 22 59.60 14.85 18.63
N PRO A 23 59.23 15.96 18.01
CA PRO A 23 57.87 16.14 17.51
C PRO A 23 57.71 15.03 16.46
N ILE A 24 56.74 14.12 16.69
CA ILE A 24 56.25 13.20 15.68
C ILE A 24 55.65 14.08 14.60
N VAL A 25 56.44 14.40 13.57
CA VAL A 25 55.94 15.06 12.38
C VAL A 25 55.00 14.06 11.72
N HIS A 26 53.71 14.16 12.02
CA HIS A 26 52.73 13.41 11.34
C HIS A 26 52.64 13.97 9.90
N SER A 27 53.25 13.28 9.00
CA SER A 27 53.16 13.51 7.58
C SER A 27 51.70 13.26 7.18
N GLN A 28 51.03 14.32 6.72
CA GLN A 28 49.60 14.30 6.48
C GLN A 28 49.28 14.54 5.00
N GLY A 29 48.23 13.93 4.52
CA GLY A 29 47.73 14.12 3.18
C GLY A 29 46.21 14.39 3.14
N ASN A 30 45.71 14.66 1.96
CA ASN A 30 44.30 15.01 1.75
C ASN A 30 43.68 14.11 0.69
N ILE A 31 42.43 13.74 0.88
CA ILE A 31 41.60 13.11 -0.15
C ILE A 31 40.49 14.07 -0.53
N THR A 32 40.46 14.48 -1.77
CA THR A 32 39.37 15.28 -2.35
C THR A 32 38.69 14.50 -3.45
N GLY A 33 37.46 14.84 -3.79
CA GLY A 33 36.80 14.17 -4.89
C GLY A 33 35.42 14.70 -5.22
N TYR A 34 34.84 14.06 -6.22
CA TYR A 34 33.54 14.43 -6.77
C TYR A 34 32.69 13.18 -6.95
N VAL A 35 31.45 13.25 -6.50
CA VAL A 35 30.45 12.17 -6.66
C VAL A 35 29.39 12.62 -7.67
N SER A 36 29.23 11.86 -8.75
CA SER A 36 28.28 12.13 -9.81
C SER A 36 27.41 10.92 -10.13
N SER A 37 26.29 11.15 -10.80
CA SER A 37 25.49 10.12 -11.45
C SER A 37 25.12 10.59 -12.84
N GLU A 38 25.41 9.78 -13.87
CA GLU A 38 25.27 10.12 -15.29
C GLU A 38 25.93 11.46 -15.66
N SER A 39 25.22 12.58 -15.59
CA SER A 39 25.75 13.94 -15.86
C SER A 39 25.50 14.90 -14.70
N ASN A 40 24.95 14.47 -13.56
CA ASN A 40 24.58 15.34 -12.46
C ASN A 40 25.41 15.07 -11.20
N ALA A 41 25.74 16.14 -10.47
CA ALA A 41 26.31 16.04 -9.13
C ALA A 41 25.34 15.33 -8.17
N VAL A 42 25.85 14.47 -7.30
CA VAL A 42 25.04 13.81 -6.26
C VAL A 42 25.37 14.49 -4.92
N GLU A 43 24.44 15.32 -4.48
CA GLU A 43 24.51 16.03 -3.21
C GLU A 43 24.18 15.10 -2.04
N PHE A 44 24.69 15.41 -0.83
CA PHE A 44 24.48 14.66 0.41
C PHE A 44 24.83 13.16 0.34
N SER A 45 25.69 12.74 -0.59
CA SER A 45 26.26 11.40 -0.57
C SER A 45 27.18 11.28 0.65
N LYS A 46 26.96 10.22 1.45
CA LYS A 46 27.84 9.92 2.57
C LYS A 46 29.11 9.25 2.05
N VAL A 47 30.25 9.90 2.26
CA VAL A 47 31.59 9.38 1.97
C VAL A 47 32.23 8.99 3.29
N SER A 48 32.62 7.72 3.45
CA SER A 48 33.20 7.16 4.66
C SER A 48 34.56 6.60 4.35
N ILE A 49 35.56 6.84 5.24
CA ILE A 49 36.91 6.26 5.09
C ILE A 49 37.28 5.42 6.32
N TYR A 50 37.91 4.29 6.06
CA TYR A 50 38.39 3.32 7.06
C TYR A 50 39.91 3.12 6.89
N PRO A 51 40.66 2.83 7.98
CA PRO A 51 40.21 2.43 9.32
C PRO A 51 39.83 3.59 10.26
N ILE A 52 40.13 4.85 9.92
CA ILE A 52 39.94 6.00 10.82
C ILE A 52 38.47 6.40 11.07
N LYS A 53 37.51 5.78 10.39
CA LYS A 53 36.06 5.97 10.56
C LYS A 53 35.58 7.41 10.41
N LYS A 54 36.27 8.28 9.62
CA LYS A 54 35.78 9.63 9.28
C LYS A 54 34.68 9.56 8.23
N ASN A 55 33.68 10.45 8.32
CA ASN A 55 32.58 10.58 7.38
C ASN A 55 32.37 12.02 6.99
N VAL A 56 32.10 12.30 5.71
CA VAL A 56 31.70 13.62 5.20
C VAL A 56 30.50 13.44 4.26
N LEU A 57 29.73 14.51 4.05
CA LEU A 57 28.68 14.56 3.04
C LEU A 57 29.15 15.40 1.86
N THR A 58 28.78 15.02 0.65
CA THR A 58 29.04 15.83 -0.55
C THR A 58 28.20 17.12 -0.54
N ASP A 59 28.80 18.20 -1.05
CA ASP A 59 28.14 19.51 -1.22
C ASP A 59 27.16 19.49 -2.42
N SER A 60 26.47 20.61 -2.68
CA SER A 60 25.54 20.78 -3.81
C SER A 60 26.17 20.59 -5.18
N LYS A 61 27.49 20.63 -5.27
CA LYS A 61 28.26 20.32 -6.49
C LYS A 61 28.84 18.89 -6.48
N GLY A 62 28.43 18.04 -5.53
CA GLY A 62 28.90 16.66 -5.40
C GLY A 62 30.33 16.53 -4.84
N ARG A 63 30.95 17.57 -4.31
CA ARG A 63 32.34 17.56 -3.86
C ARG A 63 32.44 17.13 -2.41
N PHE A 64 33.52 16.40 -2.08
CA PHE A 64 33.87 16.04 -0.72
C PHE A 64 35.38 16.24 -0.47
N LYS A 65 35.76 16.36 0.81
CA LYS A 65 37.14 16.56 1.24
C LYS A 65 37.39 15.92 2.59
N PHE A 66 38.52 15.23 2.71
CA PHE A 66 39.12 14.80 3.96
C PHE A 66 40.49 15.43 4.08
N ASP A 67 40.73 16.16 5.15
CA ASP A 67 41.98 16.82 5.47
C ASP A 67 42.72 16.08 6.58
N ASP A 68 44.02 16.28 6.64
CA ASP A 68 44.92 15.86 7.70
C ASP A 68 44.86 14.31 7.93
N LEU A 69 44.97 13.57 6.85
CA LEU A 69 45.01 12.09 6.90
C LEU A 69 46.44 11.59 7.05
N PRO A 70 46.78 10.72 8.04
CA PRO A 70 48.03 10.03 8.08
C PRO A 70 48.29 9.27 6.78
N PHE A 71 49.54 9.09 6.40
CA PHE A 71 49.90 8.23 5.27
C PHE A 71 49.47 6.80 5.55
N GLY A 72 48.84 6.17 4.58
CA GLY A 72 48.32 4.80 4.70
C GLY A 72 47.29 4.45 3.61
N ILE A 73 46.82 3.22 3.67
CA ILE A 73 45.81 2.68 2.79
C ILE A 73 44.42 2.92 3.41
N TYR A 74 43.56 3.53 2.67
CA TYR A 74 42.17 3.85 3.07
C TYR A 74 41.13 3.15 2.18
N VAL A 75 40.20 2.47 2.80
CA VAL A 75 39.01 2.00 2.12
C VAL A 75 37.96 3.14 2.15
N ILE A 76 37.64 3.69 1.00
CA ILE A 76 36.60 4.71 0.84
C ILE A 76 35.30 4.06 0.43
N LYS A 77 34.22 4.34 1.15
CA LYS A 77 32.88 3.86 0.85
C LYS A 77 31.94 5.04 0.62
N ILE A 78 31.30 5.09 -0.53
CA ILE A 78 30.32 6.11 -0.91
C ILE A 78 28.94 5.47 -0.94
N SER A 79 27.98 6.12 -0.26
CA SER A 79 26.58 5.72 -0.26
C SER A 79 25.68 6.93 -0.37
N SER A 80 24.69 6.87 -1.23
CA SER A 80 23.67 7.88 -1.40
C SER A 80 22.32 7.22 -1.60
N ILE A 81 21.25 7.89 -1.17
CA ILE A 81 19.89 7.40 -1.32
C ILE A 81 19.56 7.30 -2.81
N GLY A 82 19.03 6.16 -3.24
CA GLY A 82 18.70 5.90 -4.65
C GLY A 82 19.88 5.49 -5.54
N TYR A 83 21.06 5.21 -4.95
CA TYR A 83 22.25 4.80 -5.69
C TYR A 83 22.92 3.57 -5.10
N ALA A 84 23.52 2.74 -5.94
CA ALA A 84 24.37 1.62 -5.51
C ALA A 84 25.61 2.17 -4.80
N SER A 85 25.94 1.59 -3.64
CA SER A 85 27.15 1.97 -2.89
C SER A 85 28.41 1.55 -3.64
N ILE A 86 29.41 2.44 -3.68
CA ILE A 86 30.74 2.15 -4.22
C ILE A 86 31.72 2.00 -3.07
N THR A 87 32.62 1.03 -3.18
CA THR A 87 33.78 0.88 -2.28
C THR A 87 35.03 0.81 -3.12
N ASP A 88 36.05 1.60 -2.76
CA ASP A 88 37.34 1.65 -3.43
C ASP A 88 38.46 1.75 -2.39
N THR A 89 39.70 1.45 -2.79
CA THR A 89 40.86 1.49 -1.93
C THR A 89 41.86 2.53 -2.45
N ILE A 90 42.26 3.45 -1.59
CA ILE A 90 43.08 4.61 -1.92
C ILE A 90 44.32 4.60 -1.01
N GLU A 91 45.50 4.78 -1.58
CA GLU A 91 46.73 4.94 -0.85
C GLU A 91 47.14 6.41 -0.79
N VAL A 92 47.29 6.97 0.40
CA VAL A 92 47.85 8.29 0.66
C VAL A 92 49.28 8.09 1.14
N SER A 93 50.23 8.57 0.37
CA SER A 93 51.64 8.37 0.64
C SER A 93 52.45 9.67 0.53
N GLN A 94 53.72 9.62 0.97
CA GLN A 94 54.61 10.79 0.87
C GLN A 94 54.84 11.23 -0.58
N ILE A 95 54.80 10.28 -1.53
CA ILE A 95 54.95 10.56 -2.96
C ILE A 95 53.64 11.18 -3.55
N LYS A 96 52.48 10.81 -2.98
CA LYS A 96 51.17 11.29 -3.39
C LYS A 96 50.36 11.72 -2.15
N PRO A 97 50.68 12.87 -1.54
CA PRO A 97 50.00 13.32 -0.33
C PRO A 97 48.58 13.84 -0.60
N ASN A 98 48.28 14.32 -1.80
CA ASN A 98 46.95 14.83 -2.21
C ASN A 98 46.37 13.94 -3.29
N ILE A 99 45.27 13.27 -2.98
CA ILE A 99 44.56 12.39 -3.90
C ILE A 99 43.26 13.06 -4.32
N ASN A 100 43.01 13.08 -5.63
CA ASN A 100 41.73 13.47 -6.18
C ASN A 100 41.06 12.24 -6.81
N CYS A 101 39.84 11.87 -6.33
CA CYS A 101 39.13 10.69 -6.79
C CYS A 101 37.68 11.01 -7.10
N ASN A 102 37.26 10.68 -8.31
CA ASN A 102 35.91 10.91 -8.77
C ASN A 102 35.13 9.60 -8.85
N PHE A 103 33.92 9.60 -8.31
CA PHE A 103 33.08 8.42 -8.26
C PHE A 103 31.80 8.65 -9.03
N LYS A 104 31.45 7.71 -9.89
CA LYS A 104 30.19 7.73 -10.63
C LYS A 104 29.24 6.70 -10.02
N LEU A 105 28.26 7.18 -9.25
CA LEU A 105 27.19 6.34 -8.72
C LEU A 105 26.27 5.92 -9.84
N SER A 106 25.94 4.64 -9.90
CA SER A 106 24.88 4.09 -10.73
C SER A 106 23.61 3.95 -9.91
N GLN A 107 22.46 4.18 -10.53
CA GLN A 107 21.20 3.74 -9.92
C GLN A 107 21.25 2.20 -9.81
N PRO A 108 20.71 1.63 -8.72
CA PRO A 108 20.67 0.18 -8.59
C PRO A 108 19.93 -0.42 -9.78
N ILE A 109 20.44 -1.55 -10.28
CA ILE A 109 19.86 -2.28 -11.43
C ILE A 109 18.48 -2.83 -11.09
N MET A 110 18.17 -2.92 -9.80
CA MET A 110 16.87 -3.27 -9.22
C MET A 110 16.62 -2.37 -8.02
N GLU A 111 15.37 -2.04 -7.73
CA GLU A 111 14.91 -1.30 -6.54
C GLU A 111 15.04 -2.13 -5.24
N LEU A 112 16.18 -2.82 -5.07
CA LEU A 112 16.51 -3.59 -3.86
C LEU A 112 16.66 -2.71 -2.61
N ASP A 113 16.79 -1.41 -2.81
CA ASP A 113 17.09 -0.43 -1.77
C ASP A 113 15.99 0.64 -1.63
N ASP A 114 14.73 0.30 -1.93
CA ASP A 114 13.59 1.17 -1.67
C ASP A 114 13.60 1.66 -0.24
N ILE A 115 13.29 2.94 -0.08
CA ILE A 115 13.04 3.51 1.24
C ILE A 115 11.57 3.31 1.55
N VAL A 116 11.31 2.62 2.65
CA VAL A 116 9.97 2.32 3.15
C VAL A 116 9.74 2.99 4.50
N VAL A 117 8.48 3.26 4.83
CA VAL A 117 8.09 3.91 6.08
C VAL A 117 7.03 3.12 6.85
N THR A 118 6.22 2.32 6.17
CA THR A 118 5.02 1.67 6.75
C THR A 118 5.36 0.66 7.83
N GLY A 119 6.46 -0.08 7.70
CA GLY A 119 6.84 -1.09 8.69
C GLY A 119 7.22 -0.56 10.07
N THR A 120 7.63 0.71 10.20
CA THR A 120 8.18 1.28 11.44
C THR A 120 7.78 2.73 11.73
N LYS A 121 6.92 3.36 10.91
CA LYS A 121 6.65 4.83 10.91
C LYS A 121 7.91 5.69 10.81
N THR A 122 9.04 5.11 10.39
CA THR A 122 10.33 5.79 10.18
C THR A 122 10.94 5.38 8.85
N TYR A 123 11.58 6.31 8.15
CA TYR A 123 12.20 6.03 6.86
C TYR A 123 13.42 5.11 7.02
N LYS A 124 13.40 3.97 6.36
CA LYS A 124 14.52 3.01 6.33
C LYS A 124 14.58 2.27 4.99
N ARG A 125 15.73 1.68 4.70
CA ARG A 125 15.86 0.82 3.53
C ARG A 125 15.02 -0.44 3.70
N LYS A 126 14.33 -0.88 2.67
CA LYS A 126 13.54 -2.12 2.64
C LYS A 126 14.34 -3.32 3.17
N THR A 127 15.61 -3.43 2.78
CA THR A 127 16.52 -4.49 3.23
C THR A 127 16.88 -4.43 4.72
N ASN A 128 16.62 -3.31 5.39
CA ASN A 128 16.82 -3.12 6.84
C ASN A 128 15.51 -3.18 7.62
N SER A 129 14.37 -3.35 6.94
CA SER A 129 13.08 -3.49 7.61
C SER A 129 12.97 -4.85 8.30
N ASN A 130 12.57 -4.83 9.57
CA ASN A 130 12.36 -6.04 10.37
C ASN A 130 11.14 -6.84 9.92
N VAL A 131 10.18 -6.17 9.28
CA VAL A 131 9.01 -6.79 8.65
C VAL A 131 9.14 -6.70 7.13
N ILE A 132 8.48 -7.62 6.41
CA ILE A 132 8.41 -7.56 4.95
C ILE A 132 7.54 -6.37 4.56
N VAL A 133 8.09 -5.50 3.71
CA VAL A 133 7.34 -4.41 3.08
C VAL A 133 7.40 -4.63 1.57
N ASN A 134 6.28 -4.94 0.96
CA ASN A 134 6.16 -4.99 -0.49
C ASN A 134 5.88 -3.58 -1.02
N VAL A 135 6.51 -3.22 -2.12
CA VAL A 135 6.41 -1.88 -2.71
C VAL A 135 5.93 -2.00 -4.15
N LEU A 136 4.89 -1.26 -4.49
CA LEU A 136 4.37 -1.11 -5.85
C LEU A 136 4.49 0.34 -6.27
N SER A 137 5.43 0.64 -7.16
CA SER A 137 5.68 2.01 -7.60
C SER A 137 4.58 2.52 -8.55
N GLY A 138 4.39 3.84 -8.61
CA GLY A 138 3.47 4.46 -9.56
C GLY A 138 3.85 4.18 -11.03
N GLU A 139 5.12 3.93 -11.34
CA GLU A 139 5.55 3.49 -12.66
C GLU A 139 5.10 2.07 -12.97
N ASN A 140 5.22 1.14 -12.01
CA ASN A 140 4.72 -0.22 -12.16
C ASN A 140 3.20 -0.24 -12.36
N LEU A 141 2.44 0.57 -11.60
CA LEU A 141 0.99 0.70 -11.79
C LEU A 141 0.62 1.10 -13.23
N GLN A 142 1.38 2.01 -13.84
CA GLN A 142 1.18 2.44 -15.24
C GLN A 142 1.54 1.35 -16.24
N VAL A 143 2.63 0.61 -16.01
CA VAL A 143 3.04 -0.51 -16.88
C VAL A 143 2.01 -1.65 -16.82
N LEU A 144 1.44 -1.91 -15.66
CA LEU A 144 0.36 -2.88 -15.43
C LEU A 144 -1.00 -2.42 -16.02
N GLN A 145 -1.09 -1.18 -16.54
CA GLN A 145 -2.34 -0.57 -17.01
C GLN A 145 -3.45 -0.55 -15.95
N SER A 146 -3.05 -0.39 -14.69
CA SER A 146 -3.99 -0.20 -13.59
C SER A 146 -4.62 1.18 -13.66
N CYS A 147 -5.94 1.25 -13.58
CA CYS A 147 -6.69 2.52 -13.59
C CYS A 147 -6.83 3.10 -12.18
N ASN A 148 -6.84 2.25 -11.17
CA ASN A 148 -7.03 2.57 -9.76
C ASN A 148 -6.13 1.69 -8.86
N VAL A 149 -6.18 1.94 -7.54
CA VAL A 149 -5.41 1.20 -6.53
C VAL A 149 -5.77 -0.28 -6.52
N ALA A 150 -7.04 -0.63 -6.59
CA ALA A 150 -7.53 -2.00 -6.52
C ALA A 150 -6.92 -2.89 -7.62
N GLU A 151 -6.91 -2.40 -8.88
CA GLU A 151 -6.30 -3.15 -10.00
C GLU A 151 -4.80 -3.40 -9.79
N GLY A 152 -4.08 -2.44 -9.20
CA GLY A 152 -2.65 -2.57 -8.90
C GLY A 152 -2.34 -3.59 -7.82
N LEU A 153 -3.16 -3.64 -6.77
CA LEU A 153 -2.96 -4.54 -5.63
C LEU A 153 -3.08 -6.03 -5.99
N ARG A 154 -3.72 -6.38 -7.11
CA ARG A 154 -3.76 -7.77 -7.64
C ARG A 154 -2.38 -8.35 -7.93
N PHE A 155 -1.37 -7.49 -8.12
CA PHE A 155 0.02 -7.87 -8.40
C PHE A 155 0.91 -7.77 -7.16
N GLN A 156 0.33 -8.00 -5.98
CA GLN A 156 1.07 -8.08 -4.72
C GLN A 156 0.91 -9.46 -4.08
N PRO A 157 2.01 -10.07 -3.57
CA PRO A 157 1.94 -11.38 -2.95
C PRO A 157 1.06 -11.37 -1.70
N GLY A 158 0.27 -12.42 -1.51
CA GLY A 158 -0.65 -12.55 -0.38
C GLY A 158 -1.91 -11.69 -0.48
N LEU A 159 -2.07 -10.92 -1.57
CA LEU A 159 -3.24 -10.08 -1.82
C LEU A 159 -4.10 -10.64 -2.95
N ARG A 160 -5.40 -10.51 -2.79
CA ARG A 160 -6.40 -10.75 -3.81
C ARG A 160 -7.43 -9.63 -3.78
N VAL A 161 -7.81 -9.15 -4.94
CA VAL A 161 -8.87 -8.16 -5.12
C VAL A 161 -10.01 -8.83 -5.87
N GLU A 162 -11.19 -8.83 -5.29
CA GLU A 162 -12.40 -9.40 -5.86
C GLU A 162 -13.49 -8.36 -6.02
N THR A 163 -14.44 -8.64 -6.90
CA THR A 163 -15.70 -7.91 -7.01
C THR A 163 -16.77 -8.77 -6.37
N ASP A 164 -17.54 -8.21 -5.44
CA ASP A 164 -18.53 -8.93 -4.64
C ASP A 164 -19.98 -8.60 -5.01
N CYS A 165 -20.20 -7.65 -5.91
CA CYS A 165 -21.52 -7.26 -6.35
C CYS A 165 -21.44 -6.79 -7.81
N GLN A 166 -22.29 -7.31 -8.67
CA GLN A 166 -22.31 -6.94 -10.08
C GLN A 166 -23.06 -5.62 -10.31
N THR A 167 -24.05 -5.30 -9.50
CA THR A 167 -24.85 -4.07 -9.65
C THR A 167 -24.08 -2.84 -9.15
N CYS A 168 -23.47 -2.93 -7.97
CA CYS A 168 -22.69 -1.83 -7.38
C CYS A 168 -21.21 -1.88 -7.73
N ASN A 169 -20.69 -2.99 -8.23
CA ASN A 169 -19.26 -3.25 -8.45
C ASN A 169 -18.42 -2.98 -7.20
N TYR A 170 -18.90 -3.48 -6.06
CA TYR A 170 -18.16 -3.43 -4.82
C TYR A 170 -16.88 -4.25 -4.94
N THR A 171 -15.74 -3.61 -4.65
CA THR A 171 -14.43 -4.25 -4.79
C THR A 171 -13.77 -4.40 -3.43
N GLN A 172 -13.50 -5.64 -3.03
CA GLN A 172 -12.92 -5.98 -1.75
C GLN A 172 -11.44 -6.40 -1.89
N LEU A 173 -10.59 -5.89 -0.98
CA LEU A 173 -9.22 -6.36 -0.83
C LEU A 173 -9.19 -7.48 0.19
N ARG A 174 -8.70 -8.66 -0.19
CA ARG A 174 -8.39 -9.76 0.74
C ARG A 174 -6.90 -9.90 0.93
N MET A 175 -6.48 -9.91 2.18
CA MET A 175 -5.07 -10.09 2.56
C MET A 175 -4.91 -11.41 3.32
N ASN A 176 -4.14 -12.35 2.76
CA ASN A 176 -4.02 -13.72 3.26
C ASN A 176 -5.39 -14.42 3.43
N GLY A 177 -6.39 -14.04 2.59
CA GLY A 177 -7.76 -14.56 2.65
C GLY A 177 -8.69 -13.90 3.65
N LEU A 178 -8.21 -13.02 4.53
CA LEU A 178 -9.04 -12.18 5.38
C LEU A 178 -9.74 -11.09 4.56
N ALA A 179 -11.00 -10.83 4.86
CA ALA A 179 -11.83 -9.83 4.18
C ALA A 179 -11.31 -8.39 4.33
N GLY A 180 -11.87 -7.46 3.57
CA GLY A 180 -11.41 -6.07 3.53
C GLY A 180 -11.37 -5.36 4.88
N GLY A 181 -12.34 -5.60 5.75
CA GLY A 181 -12.42 -5.02 7.09
C GLY A 181 -11.27 -5.40 8.05
N TYR A 182 -10.46 -6.39 7.69
CA TYR A 182 -9.26 -6.79 8.44
C TYR A 182 -7.98 -6.10 7.96
N SER A 183 -8.06 -5.24 6.95
CA SER A 183 -6.90 -4.56 6.35
C SER A 183 -7.02 -3.06 6.52
N GLN A 184 -6.05 -2.45 7.21
CA GLN A 184 -6.00 -0.99 7.38
C GLN A 184 -5.47 -0.33 6.11
N ILE A 185 -6.30 0.50 5.49
CA ILE A 185 -5.90 1.34 4.36
C ILE A 185 -5.47 2.72 4.88
N LEU A 186 -4.29 3.17 4.47
CA LEU A 186 -3.71 4.44 4.86
C LEU A 186 -3.45 5.32 3.64
N ILE A 187 -3.59 6.63 3.81
CA ILE A 187 -3.09 7.63 2.86
C ILE A 187 -1.99 8.43 3.57
N ASN A 188 -0.77 8.39 3.03
CA ASN A 188 0.42 9.01 3.64
C ASN A 188 0.67 8.61 5.11
N GLY A 189 0.33 7.35 5.45
CA GLY A 189 0.48 6.81 6.81
C GLY A 189 -0.62 7.21 7.78
N ARG A 190 -1.75 7.79 7.31
CA ARG A 190 -2.89 8.22 8.12
C ARG A 190 -4.11 7.35 7.85
N PRO A 191 -4.79 6.84 8.88
CA PRO A 191 -5.99 6.01 8.74
C PRO A 191 -7.23 6.89 8.47
N ILE A 192 -7.19 7.68 7.40
CA ILE A 192 -8.32 8.53 6.98
C ILE A 192 -9.18 7.86 5.91
N PHE A 193 -8.97 6.58 5.67
CA PHE A 193 -9.79 5.79 4.79
C PHE A 193 -10.97 5.26 5.62
N SER A 194 -12.05 6.03 5.66
CA SER A 194 -13.23 5.73 6.49
C SER A 194 -13.88 4.40 6.12
N PRO A 195 -14.75 3.85 6.94
CA PRO A 195 -15.48 2.62 6.64
C PRO A 195 -16.23 2.68 5.30
N LEU A 196 -16.94 3.76 4.99
CA LEU A 196 -17.64 3.91 3.70
C LEU A 196 -16.66 4.05 2.52
N THR A 197 -15.58 4.78 2.69
CA THR A 197 -14.51 4.87 1.68
C THR A 197 -13.76 3.54 1.58
N GLY A 198 -13.68 2.77 2.66
CA GLY A 198 -13.14 1.41 2.68
C GLY A 198 -13.89 0.47 1.76
N LEU A 199 -15.22 0.63 1.67
CA LEU A 199 -16.06 -0.12 0.73
C LEU A 199 -15.74 0.20 -0.73
N TYR A 200 -15.71 1.48 -1.10
CA TYR A 200 -15.68 1.88 -2.51
C TYR A 200 -14.37 2.58 -2.93
N GLY A 201 -13.63 3.12 -1.98
CA GLY A 201 -12.54 4.05 -2.23
C GLY A 201 -11.31 3.46 -2.90
N LEU A 202 -11.06 2.16 -2.80
CA LEU A 202 -9.94 1.52 -3.52
C LEU A 202 -10.04 1.71 -5.03
N GLU A 203 -11.24 1.76 -5.58
CA GLU A 203 -11.49 2.04 -7.00
C GLU A 203 -11.52 3.54 -7.32
N GLN A 204 -11.87 4.38 -6.34
CA GLN A 204 -11.95 5.83 -6.50
C GLN A 204 -10.58 6.49 -6.56
N LEU A 205 -9.55 5.89 -5.90
CA LEU A 205 -8.20 6.45 -5.86
C LEU A 205 -7.47 6.27 -7.21
N PRO A 206 -7.23 7.36 -7.98
CA PRO A 206 -6.61 7.27 -9.28
C PRO A 206 -5.10 7.05 -9.19
N VAL A 207 -4.55 6.21 -10.08
CA VAL A 207 -3.12 5.83 -10.09
C VAL A 207 -2.18 7.03 -10.23
N ASN A 208 -2.61 8.09 -10.90
CA ASN A 208 -1.75 9.24 -11.15
C ASN A 208 -1.46 10.10 -9.91
N MET A 209 -2.25 10.00 -8.84
CA MET A 209 -1.93 10.63 -7.54
C MET A 209 -0.85 9.88 -6.76
N ILE A 210 -0.54 8.64 -7.13
CA ILE A 210 0.25 7.71 -6.33
C ILE A 210 1.72 7.80 -6.70
N GLU A 211 2.60 7.95 -5.70
CA GLU A 211 4.05 7.75 -5.84
C GLU A 211 4.39 6.26 -5.73
N ARG A 212 3.89 5.60 -4.68
CA ARG A 212 3.99 4.16 -4.46
C ARG A 212 2.97 3.68 -3.43
N ILE A 213 2.72 2.39 -3.43
CA ILE A 213 1.93 1.69 -2.41
C ILE A 213 2.90 0.81 -1.63
N GLU A 214 2.86 0.89 -0.30
CA GLU A 214 3.59 0.00 0.60
C GLU A 214 2.61 -0.95 1.28
N VAL A 215 2.89 -2.25 1.24
CA VAL A 215 2.06 -3.30 1.84
C VAL A 215 2.86 -4.03 2.90
N VAL A 216 2.31 -4.09 4.11
CA VAL A 216 2.80 -4.90 5.23
C VAL A 216 1.73 -5.92 5.58
N ARG A 217 2.07 -7.20 5.52
CA ARG A 217 1.15 -8.29 5.88
C ARG A 217 1.29 -8.69 7.34
N GLY A 218 0.20 -9.20 7.94
CA GLY A 218 0.15 -9.62 9.34
C GLY A 218 -0.12 -8.49 10.33
N GLY A 219 -0.19 -8.77 11.60
CA GLY A 219 -0.63 -7.84 12.65
C GLY A 219 0.09 -6.50 12.65
N GLY A 220 -0.62 -5.45 12.27
CA GLY A 220 -0.14 -4.06 12.18
C GLY A 220 -0.72 -3.13 13.25
N SER A 221 -1.65 -3.61 14.09
CA SER A 221 -2.37 -2.78 15.06
C SER A 221 -1.45 -2.09 16.08
N SER A 222 -0.30 -2.64 16.36
CA SER A 222 0.71 -2.00 17.23
C SER A 222 1.24 -0.64 16.71
N LEU A 223 0.96 -0.29 15.46
CA LEU A 223 1.30 1.03 14.90
C LEU A 223 0.11 1.82 14.41
N TYR A 224 -0.91 1.11 13.90
CA TYR A 224 -2.00 1.72 13.14
C TYR A 224 -3.38 1.53 13.78
N GLY A 225 -3.45 0.84 14.95
CA GLY A 225 -4.69 0.68 15.71
C GLY A 225 -5.64 -0.35 15.13
N SER A 226 -6.93 -0.08 15.22
CA SER A 226 -8.02 -0.95 14.79
C SER A 226 -7.92 -1.38 13.33
N SER A 227 -8.44 -2.56 12.99
CA SER A 227 -8.56 -3.12 11.63
C SER A 227 -7.25 -3.52 10.94
N ALA A 228 -6.08 -3.40 11.59
CA ALA A 228 -4.80 -3.84 11.02
C ALA A 228 -4.45 -5.29 11.38
N ILE A 229 -5.41 -6.21 11.35
CA ILE A 229 -5.26 -7.65 11.66
C ILE A 229 -4.56 -8.38 10.49
N GLY A 230 -5.11 -8.27 9.28
CA GLY A 230 -4.56 -8.87 8.06
C GLY A 230 -3.31 -8.16 7.59
N GLY A 231 -3.22 -6.87 7.86
CA GLY A 231 -2.08 -6.02 7.52
C GLY A 231 -2.47 -4.58 7.19
N THR A 232 -1.54 -3.89 6.55
CA THR A 232 -1.66 -2.46 6.24
C THR A 232 -1.28 -2.19 4.79
N VAL A 233 -2.11 -1.43 4.08
CA VAL A 233 -1.84 -0.88 2.75
C VAL A 233 -1.70 0.62 2.87
N ASN A 234 -0.52 1.15 2.60
CA ASN A 234 -0.24 2.59 2.68
C ASN A 234 -0.05 3.18 1.28
N VAL A 235 -0.98 4.00 0.86
CA VAL A 235 -0.93 4.74 -0.40
C VAL A 235 -0.17 6.04 -0.16
N LEU A 236 1.04 6.13 -0.69
CA LEU A 236 1.87 7.32 -0.60
C LEU A 236 1.67 8.18 -1.85
N THR A 237 1.22 9.41 -1.65
CA THR A 237 0.94 10.36 -2.73
C THR A 237 2.20 11.00 -3.26
N ARG A 238 2.16 11.48 -4.51
CA ARG A 238 3.30 12.13 -5.15
C ARG A 238 3.63 13.46 -4.48
N LEU A 239 4.87 13.58 -4.04
CA LEU A 239 5.43 14.84 -3.56
C LEU A 239 6.20 15.55 -4.68
N PRO A 240 6.11 16.88 -4.77
CA PRO A 240 6.83 17.66 -5.77
C PRO A 240 8.35 17.59 -5.56
N ARG A 241 9.10 16.97 -6.49
CA ARG A 241 10.57 16.82 -6.39
C ARG A 241 11.32 17.57 -7.49
N LYS A 242 10.71 17.70 -8.67
CA LYS A 242 11.28 18.35 -9.86
C LYS A 242 10.16 18.89 -10.75
N ASN A 243 10.45 19.95 -11.49
CA ASN A 243 9.51 20.45 -12.48
C ASN A 243 9.22 19.36 -13.52
N SER A 244 7.96 18.99 -13.67
CA SER A 244 7.53 17.95 -14.58
C SER A 244 6.04 18.07 -14.90
N PHE A 245 5.66 17.50 -16.02
CA PHE A 245 4.26 17.24 -16.34
C PHE A 245 4.13 15.88 -17.00
N ASP A 246 2.99 15.24 -16.84
CA ASP A 246 2.56 14.09 -17.62
C ASP A 246 1.05 14.16 -17.85
N ILE A 247 0.63 13.82 -19.07
CA ILE A 247 -0.77 13.72 -19.49
C ILE A 247 -0.92 12.38 -20.18
N ASN A 248 -1.97 11.65 -19.84
CA ASN A 248 -2.25 10.34 -20.40
C ASN A 248 -3.73 10.23 -20.78
N TYR A 249 -3.99 9.66 -21.96
CA TYR A 249 -5.31 9.25 -22.39
C TYR A 249 -5.29 7.76 -22.72
N THR A 250 -6.28 7.03 -22.19
CA THR A 250 -6.48 5.61 -22.46
C THR A 250 -7.93 5.38 -22.89
N TYR A 251 -8.11 4.67 -23.99
CA TYR A 251 -9.38 4.11 -24.44
C TYR A 251 -9.37 2.61 -24.21
N GLN A 252 -10.45 2.07 -23.67
CA GLN A 252 -10.68 0.64 -23.52
C GLN A 252 -12.00 0.27 -24.19
N ASN A 253 -12.00 -0.85 -24.90
CA ASN A 253 -13.18 -1.48 -25.48
C ASN A 253 -13.40 -2.83 -24.80
N ILE A 254 -14.48 -2.93 -24.03
CA ILE A 254 -14.84 -4.10 -23.21
C ILE A 254 -15.70 -5.03 -24.07
N ASN A 255 -15.14 -6.18 -24.45
CA ASN A 255 -15.79 -7.21 -25.24
C ASN A 255 -16.52 -6.72 -26.52
N ALA A 256 -16.04 -5.62 -27.13
CA ALA A 256 -16.64 -4.93 -28.27
C ALA A 256 -18.06 -4.35 -28.03
N LEU A 257 -18.54 -4.33 -26.80
CA LEU A 257 -19.91 -3.88 -26.43
C LEU A 257 -19.92 -2.57 -25.63
N SER A 258 -18.90 -2.31 -24.80
CA SER A 258 -18.88 -1.16 -23.91
C SER A 258 -17.55 -0.42 -24.00
N SER A 259 -17.54 0.87 -23.75
CA SER A 259 -16.36 1.74 -23.79
C SER A 259 -15.98 2.26 -22.41
N ASP A 260 -14.65 2.52 -22.21
CA ASP A 260 -14.09 3.12 -20.99
C ASP A 260 -13.01 4.12 -21.39
N HIS A 261 -13.21 5.39 -21.07
CA HIS A 261 -12.32 6.49 -21.39
C HIS A 261 -11.65 7.01 -20.13
N ILE A 262 -10.32 7.12 -20.13
CA ILE A 262 -9.54 7.57 -18.98
C ILE A 262 -8.60 8.68 -19.42
N VAL A 263 -8.71 9.84 -18.77
CA VAL A 263 -7.81 10.98 -18.94
C VAL A 263 -7.20 11.31 -17.60
N ASN A 264 -5.88 11.39 -17.53
CA ASN A 264 -5.23 11.86 -16.31
C ASN A 264 -4.01 12.74 -16.62
N GLY A 265 -3.69 13.63 -15.68
CA GLY A 265 -2.59 14.56 -15.80
C GLY A 265 -1.96 14.87 -14.47
N ASN A 266 -0.65 15.15 -14.49
CA ASN A 266 0.09 15.64 -13.34
C ASN A 266 0.95 16.82 -13.77
N PHE A 267 1.02 17.83 -12.90
CA PHE A 267 1.81 19.04 -13.10
C PHE A 267 2.56 19.37 -11.82
N THR A 268 3.88 19.48 -11.88
CA THR A 268 4.71 19.72 -10.71
C THR A 268 5.65 20.89 -10.95
N VAL A 269 5.69 21.82 -9.99
CA VAL A 269 6.60 22.96 -9.97
C VAL A 269 7.34 22.98 -8.65
N VAL A 270 8.65 23.22 -8.72
CA VAL A 270 9.53 23.28 -7.55
C VAL A 270 10.38 24.56 -7.66
N SER A 271 10.57 25.25 -6.53
CA SER A 271 11.43 26.44 -6.44
C SER A 271 12.87 26.13 -6.87
N LYS A 272 13.63 27.14 -7.24
CA LYS A 272 15.05 26.99 -7.64
C LYS A 272 15.89 26.47 -6.47
N GLU A 273 15.61 26.94 -5.28
CA GLU A 273 16.26 26.59 -4.01
C GLU A 273 15.82 25.24 -3.49
N ARG A 274 14.75 24.65 -4.07
CA ARG A 274 14.10 23.38 -3.67
C ARG A 274 13.57 23.41 -2.23
N ASP A 275 13.22 24.56 -1.74
CA ASP A 275 12.63 24.79 -0.42
C ASP A 275 11.10 24.79 -0.44
N ALA A 276 10.49 24.88 -1.62
CA ALA A 276 9.05 24.78 -1.81
C ALA A 276 8.71 24.06 -3.12
N GLY A 277 7.57 23.41 -3.14
CA GLY A 277 7.06 22.79 -4.34
C GLY A 277 5.56 22.49 -4.25
N ILE A 278 4.91 22.43 -5.40
CA ILE A 278 3.51 22.12 -5.56
C ILE A 278 3.32 21.12 -6.70
N SER A 279 2.44 20.15 -6.50
CA SER A 279 2.03 19.17 -7.50
C SER A 279 0.51 19.14 -7.59
N LEU A 280 -0.03 19.20 -8.80
CA LEU A 280 -1.45 19.06 -9.11
C LEU A 280 -1.64 17.72 -9.84
N PHE A 281 -2.65 16.95 -9.47
CA PHE A 281 -3.16 15.86 -10.29
C PHE A 281 -4.60 16.12 -10.72
N LEU A 282 -4.94 15.61 -11.91
CA LEU A 282 -6.28 15.62 -12.50
C LEU A 282 -6.59 14.23 -13.03
N ASN A 283 -7.80 13.76 -12.82
CA ASN A 283 -8.27 12.49 -13.36
C ASN A 283 -9.72 12.60 -13.78
N GLY A 284 -10.05 11.99 -14.93
CA GLY A 284 -11.41 11.80 -15.41
C GLY A 284 -11.54 10.41 -16.01
N ARG A 285 -12.58 9.67 -15.64
CA ARG A 285 -12.90 8.36 -16.18
C ARG A 285 -14.39 8.26 -16.45
N ARG A 286 -14.72 7.75 -17.64
CA ARG A 286 -16.10 7.45 -18.03
C ARG A 286 -16.16 6.08 -18.67
N ARG A 287 -16.93 5.18 -18.05
CA ARG A 287 -17.21 3.82 -18.52
C ARG A 287 -18.70 3.65 -18.72
N GLU A 288 -19.09 3.03 -19.82
CA GLU A 288 -20.46 2.65 -20.12
C GLU A 288 -20.87 1.34 -19.44
N LEU A 289 -22.17 1.09 -19.31
CA LEU A 289 -22.72 -0.20 -18.85
C LEU A 289 -22.26 -1.35 -19.74
N TYR A 290 -22.13 -2.52 -19.17
CA TYR A 290 -21.82 -3.76 -19.88
C TYR A 290 -22.74 -4.88 -19.39
N ASP A 291 -23.51 -5.45 -20.33
CA ASP A 291 -24.36 -6.61 -20.17
C ASP A 291 -23.69 -7.80 -20.86
N HIS A 292 -23.48 -8.88 -20.13
CA HIS A 292 -22.76 -10.07 -20.62
C HIS A 292 -23.70 -11.13 -21.22
N ASN A 293 -24.85 -11.33 -20.60
CA ASN A 293 -25.79 -12.40 -20.90
C ASN A 293 -26.98 -11.93 -21.74
N GLU A 294 -27.00 -10.65 -22.14
CA GLU A 294 -28.04 -10.02 -22.99
C GLU A 294 -29.45 -10.04 -22.36
N ASP A 295 -29.52 -9.95 -21.02
CA ASP A 295 -30.79 -9.92 -20.29
C ASP A 295 -31.30 -8.51 -19.99
N ALA A 296 -30.58 -7.49 -20.49
CA ALA A 296 -30.80 -6.05 -20.25
C ALA A 296 -30.50 -5.60 -18.82
N TYR A 297 -29.75 -6.37 -18.03
CA TYR A 297 -29.19 -6.00 -16.74
C TYR A 297 -27.66 -6.04 -16.79
N SER A 298 -27.01 -5.03 -16.22
CA SER A 298 -25.56 -4.90 -16.31
C SER A 298 -24.79 -5.81 -15.35
N GLU A 299 -23.75 -6.52 -15.84
CA GLU A 299 -22.72 -7.16 -15.00
C GLU A 299 -21.58 -6.22 -14.66
N LEU A 300 -21.43 -5.11 -15.40
CA LEU A 300 -20.47 -4.07 -15.08
C LEU A 300 -21.16 -2.71 -15.13
N PRO A 301 -21.20 -1.97 -14.01
CA PRO A 301 -21.93 -0.70 -13.93
C PRO A 301 -21.28 0.43 -14.73
N GLU A 302 -22.08 1.41 -15.09
CA GLU A 302 -21.62 2.72 -15.55
C GLU A 302 -20.78 3.38 -14.46
N LEU A 303 -19.76 4.14 -14.89
CA LEU A 303 -18.87 4.87 -14.01
C LEU A 303 -18.54 6.24 -14.61
N ASN A 304 -18.72 7.30 -13.82
CA ASN A 304 -18.17 8.62 -14.13
C ASN A 304 -17.43 9.14 -12.91
N ASN A 305 -16.09 9.14 -12.98
CA ASN A 305 -15.22 9.58 -11.89
C ASN A 305 -14.40 10.78 -12.33
N ASN A 306 -14.48 11.86 -11.55
CA ASN A 306 -13.70 13.07 -11.73
C ASN A 306 -12.97 13.39 -10.43
N SER A 307 -11.67 13.54 -10.49
CA SER A 307 -10.85 13.74 -9.31
C SER A 307 -9.76 14.77 -9.55
N PHE A 308 -9.46 15.56 -8.54
CA PHE A 308 -8.31 16.45 -8.56
C PHE A 308 -7.69 16.55 -7.17
N GLY A 309 -6.43 16.97 -7.11
CA GLY A 309 -5.81 17.25 -5.83
C GLY A 309 -4.48 17.96 -5.97
N ILE A 310 -4.11 18.60 -4.88
CA ILE A 310 -2.89 19.39 -4.75
C ILE A 310 -2.08 18.82 -3.58
N SER A 311 -0.78 18.60 -3.81
CA SER A 311 0.19 18.28 -2.77
C SER A 311 1.30 19.32 -2.81
N SER A 312 1.73 19.79 -1.65
CA SER A 312 2.79 20.78 -1.55
C SER A 312 3.73 20.51 -0.38
N PHE A 313 4.93 21.03 -0.48
CA PHE A 313 5.84 21.11 0.65
C PHE A 313 6.47 22.49 0.75
N TYR A 314 6.86 22.87 1.97
CA TYR A 314 7.63 24.08 2.26
C TYR A 314 8.65 23.82 3.36
N LEU A 315 9.89 24.26 3.15
CA LEU A 315 11.00 24.17 4.09
C LEU A 315 11.32 25.56 4.64
N PRO A 316 10.62 26.04 5.68
CA PRO A 316 10.83 27.38 6.22
C PRO A 316 12.25 27.55 6.79
N LYS A 317 12.89 26.47 7.21
CA LYS A 317 14.28 26.35 7.63
C LYS A 317 14.82 24.97 7.25
N LYS A 318 16.15 24.80 7.22
CA LYS A 318 16.82 23.54 6.83
C LYS A 318 16.37 22.30 7.64
N ASN A 319 15.89 22.51 8.86
CA ASN A 319 15.46 21.45 9.77
C ASN A 319 13.94 21.42 10.01
N HIS A 320 13.16 22.21 9.29
CA HIS A 320 11.70 22.27 9.36
C HIS A 320 11.10 21.87 8.02
N LYS A 321 10.05 21.09 8.03
CA LYS A 321 9.31 20.69 6.84
C LYS A 321 7.82 20.78 7.13
N LEU A 322 7.10 21.46 6.26
CA LEU A 322 5.64 21.48 6.23
C LEU A 322 5.19 20.79 4.92
N GLU A 323 4.29 19.84 5.04
CA GLU A 323 3.60 19.20 3.91
C GLU A 323 2.10 19.47 4.05
N PHE A 324 1.46 19.70 2.92
CA PHE A 324 0.02 19.91 2.86
C PHE A 324 -0.53 19.21 1.61
N SER A 325 -1.68 18.54 1.75
CA SER A 325 -2.42 17.99 0.63
C SER A 325 -3.91 18.23 0.79
N ILE A 326 -4.59 18.43 -0.34
CA ILE A 326 -6.04 18.47 -0.44
C ILE A 326 -6.45 17.80 -1.74
N SER A 327 -7.50 17.00 -1.70
CA SER A 327 -8.05 16.35 -2.90
C SER A 327 -9.56 16.20 -2.80
N ASN A 328 -10.21 16.19 -3.97
CA ASN A 328 -11.61 15.86 -4.15
C ASN A 328 -11.72 14.69 -5.13
N LEU A 329 -12.54 13.71 -4.77
CA LEU A 329 -12.92 12.58 -5.60
C LEU A 329 -14.43 12.60 -5.73
N ASN A 330 -14.92 12.74 -6.96
CA ASN A 330 -16.35 12.70 -7.26
C ASN A 330 -16.62 11.51 -8.18
N GLU A 331 -17.55 10.64 -7.79
CA GLU A 331 -17.87 9.44 -8.54
C GLU A 331 -19.39 9.23 -8.61
N TYR A 332 -19.90 9.12 -9.83
CA TYR A 332 -21.21 8.58 -10.12
C TYR A 332 -21.07 7.14 -10.60
N ARG A 333 -21.95 6.26 -10.12
CA ARG A 333 -22.01 4.86 -10.53
C ARG A 333 -23.46 4.40 -10.59
N TYR A 334 -23.79 3.66 -11.65
CA TYR A 334 -25.10 3.05 -11.85
C TYR A 334 -24.96 1.63 -12.37
N GLY A 335 -25.71 0.68 -11.80
CA GLY A 335 -25.84 -0.69 -12.28
C GLY A 335 -27.24 -1.22 -12.07
N GLY A 336 -27.62 -2.23 -12.86
CA GLY A 336 -28.95 -2.82 -12.87
C GLY A 336 -29.57 -2.80 -14.24
N GLU A 337 -30.89 -2.61 -14.34
CA GLU A 337 -31.62 -2.57 -15.63
C GLU A 337 -31.07 -1.47 -16.54
N MET A 338 -30.80 -1.77 -17.80
CA MET A 338 -30.14 -0.87 -18.75
C MET A 338 -31.04 0.21 -19.37
N ARG A 339 -32.28 0.32 -18.92
CA ARG A 339 -33.21 1.37 -19.37
C ARG A 339 -32.79 2.73 -18.79
N GLN A 340 -32.36 3.65 -19.65
CA GLN A 340 -31.95 5.01 -19.24
C GLN A 340 -33.05 6.07 -19.50
N ASP A 341 -34.16 5.68 -20.08
CA ASP A 341 -35.28 6.53 -20.45
C ASP A 341 -36.28 6.82 -19.30
N ILE A 342 -36.12 6.12 -18.17
CA ILE A 342 -36.95 6.25 -16.96
C ILE A 342 -36.09 6.53 -15.74
N GLU A 343 -36.69 7.15 -14.71
CA GLU A 343 -36.02 7.38 -13.42
C GLU A 343 -35.66 6.06 -12.74
N THR A 344 -34.66 6.09 -11.89
CA THR A 344 -34.05 4.88 -11.31
C THR A 344 -35.03 4.04 -10.51
N HIS A 345 -35.99 4.67 -9.80
CA HIS A 345 -36.96 3.96 -8.98
C HIS A 345 -38.11 3.28 -9.76
N TYR A 346 -38.17 3.46 -11.09
CA TYR A 346 -39.09 2.71 -11.97
C TYR A 346 -38.40 1.48 -12.61
N ARG A 347 -37.11 1.31 -12.38
CA ARG A 347 -36.33 0.21 -12.99
C ARG A 347 -36.51 -1.07 -12.19
N GLY A 348 -36.51 -2.23 -12.88
CA GLY A 348 -36.76 -3.54 -12.28
C GLY A 348 -35.83 -3.86 -11.13
N GLN A 349 -34.50 -3.74 -11.31
CA GLN A 349 -33.49 -3.76 -10.26
C GLN A 349 -32.46 -2.71 -10.57
N ALA A 350 -32.13 -1.86 -9.62
CA ALA A 350 -31.12 -0.82 -9.81
C ALA A 350 -30.42 -0.42 -8.53
N GLU A 351 -29.14 -0.10 -8.67
CA GLU A 351 -28.35 0.63 -7.69
C GLU A 351 -27.68 1.82 -8.37
N GLU A 352 -27.89 3.00 -7.80
CA GLU A 352 -27.34 4.26 -8.24
C GLU A 352 -26.67 4.95 -7.06
N ARG A 353 -25.49 5.54 -7.26
CA ARG A 353 -24.84 6.31 -6.20
C ARG A 353 -23.95 7.40 -6.74
N THR A 354 -23.94 8.52 -6.03
CA THR A 354 -23.00 9.62 -6.22
C THR A 354 -22.21 9.83 -4.94
N HIS A 355 -20.89 9.66 -5.03
CA HIS A 355 -19.97 9.96 -3.93
C HIS A 355 -19.26 11.29 -4.17
N ASN A 356 -19.15 12.11 -3.13
CA ASN A 356 -18.28 13.28 -3.11
C ASN A 356 -17.37 13.18 -1.90
N VAL A 357 -16.07 12.95 -2.15
CA VAL A 357 -15.06 12.72 -1.10
C VAL A 357 -14.07 13.86 -1.09
N TRP A 358 -13.95 14.55 0.04
CA TRP A 358 -12.91 15.52 0.31
C TRP A 358 -11.90 14.94 1.30
N MET A 359 -10.63 15.05 0.96
CA MET A 359 -9.52 14.66 1.84
C MET A 359 -8.54 15.80 1.97
N ALA A 360 -8.09 16.07 3.19
CA ALA A 360 -7.04 17.06 3.47
C ALA A 360 -6.06 16.52 4.51
N SER A 361 -4.78 16.84 4.39
CA SER A 361 -3.79 16.55 5.42
C SER A 361 -2.72 17.62 5.53
N SER A 362 -2.18 17.76 6.72
CA SER A 362 -1.05 18.65 7.01
C SER A 362 -0.09 17.96 7.97
N ASP A 363 1.19 17.90 7.62
CA ASP A 363 2.26 17.34 8.42
C ASP A 363 3.33 18.38 8.65
N TYR A 364 3.69 18.61 9.91
CA TYR A 364 4.78 19.52 10.29
C TYR A 364 5.87 18.75 11.03
N GLN A 365 7.05 18.71 10.45
CA GLN A 365 8.21 18.02 11.00
C GLN A 365 9.31 18.99 11.39
N ILE A 366 9.87 18.80 12.58
CA ILE A 366 11.06 19.50 13.07
C ILE A 366 12.14 18.45 13.37
N ASN A 367 13.34 18.64 12.82
CA ASN A 367 14.52 17.85 13.16
C ASN A 367 15.44 18.68 14.05
N PHE A 368 15.93 18.12 15.14
CA PHE A 368 16.79 18.79 16.09
C PHE A 368 17.86 17.84 16.66
N ASN A 369 18.69 18.31 17.57
CA ASN A 369 19.77 17.53 18.15
C ASN A 369 20.66 16.89 17.03
N LYS A 370 21.14 17.71 16.08
CA LYS A 370 21.94 17.26 14.92
C LYS A 370 21.27 16.15 14.11
N ASN A 371 19.95 16.23 13.94
CA ASN A 371 19.11 15.23 13.27
C ASN A 371 19.03 13.86 13.98
N LEU A 372 19.40 13.77 15.24
CA LEU A 372 19.17 12.58 16.07
C LEU A 372 17.73 12.50 16.57
N SER A 373 17.03 13.62 16.62
CA SER A 373 15.64 13.70 17.08
C SER A 373 14.76 14.35 16.03
N SER A 374 13.53 13.89 15.93
CA SER A 374 12.48 14.54 15.13
C SER A 374 11.16 14.54 15.89
N LEU A 375 10.40 15.62 15.72
CA LEU A 375 9.01 15.73 16.15
C LEU A 375 8.15 15.95 14.92
N ILE A 376 7.09 15.18 14.79
CA ILE A 376 6.11 15.27 13.69
C ILE A 376 4.75 15.49 14.33
N ALA A 377 4.10 16.59 13.98
CA ALA A 377 2.70 16.86 14.30
C ALA A 377 1.89 16.75 13.00
N TYR A 378 0.74 16.10 13.04
CA TYR A 378 -0.10 15.91 11.86
C TYR A 378 -1.57 16.00 12.15
N LEU A 379 -2.29 16.41 11.13
CA LEU A 379 -3.74 16.45 11.05
C LEU A 379 -4.16 15.90 9.69
N ALA A 380 -5.11 15.00 9.68
CA ALA A 380 -5.75 14.53 8.46
C ALA A 380 -7.27 14.50 8.65
N TYR A 381 -7.99 14.84 7.59
CA TYR A 381 -9.45 14.90 7.59
C TYR A 381 -10.00 14.35 6.28
N GLN A 382 -11.08 13.59 6.36
CA GLN A 382 -11.87 13.17 5.22
C GLN A 382 -13.35 13.41 5.51
N HIS A 383 -14.08 13.86 4.49
CA HIS A 383 -15.52 13.91 4.49
C HIS A 383 -16.05 13.27 3.21
N THR A 384 -16.99 12.35 3.35
CA THR A 384 -17.69 11.70 2.24
C THR A 384 -19.17 11.95 2.38
N SER A 385 -19.80 12.47 1.33
CA SER A 385 -21.25 12.42 1.17
C SER A 385 -21.60 11.45 0.05
N ARG A 386 -22.67 10.71 0.25
CA ARG A 386 -23.21 9.75 -0.73
C ARG A 386 -24.72 9.91 -0.83
N ASP A 387 -25.20 10.22 -2.04
CA ASP A 387 -26.59 10.04 -2.42
C ASP A 387 -26.70 8.68 -3.12
N HIS A 388 -27.68 7.86 -2.74
CA HIS A 388 -27.80 6.54 -3.34
C HIS A 388 -29.25 6.06 -3.45
N TYR A 389 -29.47 5.13 -4.36
CA TYR A 389 -30.67 4.35 -4.53
C TYR A 389 -30.30 2.88 -4.59
N THR A 390 -31.03 2.01 -3.88
CA THR A 390 -30.89 0.57 -3.97
C THR A 390 -32.29 -0.04 -3.89
N GLY A 391 -32.81 -0.55 -5.01
CA GLY A 391 -34.19 -1.02 -5.04
C GLY A 391 -34.52 -1.98 -6.18
N ILE A 392 -35.60 -2.74 -5.95
CA ILE A 392 -36.29 -3.61 -6.91
C ILE A 392 -37.70 -3.06 -7.07
N PHE A 393 -38.09 -2.82 -8.32
CA PHE A 393 -39.49 -2.39 -8.60
C PHE A 393 -40.45 -3.55 -8.34
N PRO A 394 -41.47 -3.40 -7.49
CA PRO A 394 -42.40 -4.47 -7.11
C PRO A 394 -43.21 -5.03 -8.31
N ASP A 395 -43.57 -6.31 -8.24
CA ASP A 395 -44.49 -6.96 -9.16
C ASP A 395 -45.95 -6.81 -8.70
N ASP A 396 -46.16 -6.76 -7.38
CA ASP A 396 -47.50 -6.65 -6.80
C ASP A 396 -48.03 -5.20 -6.90
N SER A 397 -49.21 -5.04 -7.48
CA SER A 397 -49.81 -3.74 -7.64
C SER A 397 -50.09 -3.01 -6.30
N SER A 398 -50.27 -3.73 -5.21
CA SER A 398 -50.42 -3.16 -3.88
C SER A 398 -49.13 -2.57 -3.30
N GLU A 399 -47.98 -3.06 -3.72
CA GLU A 399 -46.67 -2.60 -3.30
C GLU A 399 -46.13 -1.47 -4.19
N ILE A 400 -46.61 -1.37 -5.44
CA ILE A 400 -46.21 -0.32 -6.38
C ILE A 400 -46.52 1.08 -5.82
N ASP A 401 -47.75 1.31 -5.31
CA ASP A 401 -48.12 2.60 -4.75
C ASP A 401 -47.27 2.97 -3.52
N VAL A 402 -46.90 1.98 -2.69
CA VAL A 402 -46.01 2.18 -1.54
C VAL A 402 -44.61 2.54 -2.01
N HIS A 403 -44.07 1.79 -2.97
CA HIS A 403 -42.73 2.03 -3.54
C HIS A 403 -42.65 3.42 -4.19
N LEU A 404 -43.65 3.83 -4.97
CA LEU A 404 -43.65 5.13 -5.63
C LEU A 404 -43.89 6.30 -4.67
N SER A 405 -44.59 6.08 -3.56
CA SER A 405 -44.76 7.11 -2.53
C SER A 405 -43.53 7.34 -1.65
N ASN A 406 -42.70 6.29 -1.48
CA ASN A 406 -41.49 6.33 -0.68
C ASN A 406 -40.42 5.43 -1.31
N PRO A 407 -39.83 5.83 -2.46
CA PRO A 407 -38.81 5.01 -3.11
C PRO A 407 -37.51 4.92 -2.27
N PRO A 408 -36.76 3.83 -2.35
CA PRO A 408 -35.63 3.57 -1.47
C PRO A 408 -34.36 4.36 -1.84
N TYR A 409 -34.49 5.69 -1.84
CA TYR A 409 -33.34 6.59 -1.85
C TYR A 409 -32.79 6.74 -0.44
N GLY A 410 -31.45 6.79 -0.37
CA GLY A 410 -30.73 6.94 0.86
C GLY A 410 -29.67 8.03 0.79
N LEU A 411 -29.28 8.49 1.97
CA LEU A 411 -28.23 9.48 2.18
C LEU A 411 -27.21 8.93 3.15
N SER A 412 -25.93 9.09 2.81
CA SER A 412 -24.86 8.75 3.76
C SER A 412 -23.89 9.91 3.91
N ALA A 413 -23.42 10.12 5.11
CA ALA A 413 -22.34 11.05 5.41
C ALA A 413 -21.33 10.41 6.36
N VAL A 414 -20.04 10.50 6.03
CA VAL A 414 -18.96 10.03 6.86
C VAL A 414 -17.92 11.12 7.03
N SER A 415 -17.50 11.37 8.27
CA SER A 415 -16.42 12.28 8.60
C SER A 415 -15.38 11.56 9.42
N THR A 416 -14.13 11.50 8.93
CA THR A 416 -12.98 10.90 9.61
C THR A 416 -11.96 11.97 9.92
N SER A 417 -11.48 12.05 11.16
CA SER A 417 -10.40 12.94 11.58
C SER A 417 -9.31 12.16 12.28
N ASN A 418 -8.04 12.39 11.90
CA ASN A 418 -6.89 11.81 12.58
C ASN A 418 -5.91 12.92 12.96
N ILE A 419 -5.61 13.03 14.25
CA ILE A 419 -4.68 14.00 14.80
C ILE A 419 -3.62 13.24 15.58
N GLY A 420 -2.34 13.60 15.44
CA GLY A 420 -1.32 12.92 16.21
C GLY A 420 0.00 13.66 16.31
N LEU A 421 0.78 13.15 17.25
CA LEU A 421 2.15 13.57 17.51
C LEU A 421 3.05 12.34 17.49
N GLN A 422 4.20 12.45 16.84
CA GLN A 422 5.21 11.40 16.82
C GLN A 422 6.58 11.99 17.11
N PHE A 423 7.25 11.44 18.09
CA PHE A 423 8.63 11.78 18.46
C PHE A 423 9.54 10.60 18.13
N ASN A 424 10.62 10.85 17.40
CA ASN A 424 11.66 9.86 17.13
C ASN A 424 12.97 10.34 17.73
N HIS A 425 13.69 9.44 18.38
CA HIS A 425 15.02 9.71 18.92
C HIS A 425 15.99 8.55 18.62
N LYS A 426 17.14 8.90 18.06
CA LYS A 426 18.19 7.94 17.72
C LYS A 426 19.24 7.90 18.84
N LEU A 427 19.31 6.78 19.53
CA LEU A 427 20.29 6.47 20.55
C LEU A 427 21.47 5.70 19.91
N LEU A 428 22.67 6.07 20.26
CA LEU A 428 23.91 5.43 19.81
C LEU A 428 24.60 4.80 21.03
N ASP A 429 24.84 3.49 20.98
CA ASP A 429 25.56 2.71 22.02
C ASP A 429 25.03 2.97 23.44
N PHE A 430 23.69 3.09 23.60
CA PHE A 430 23.03 3.29 24.89
C PHE A 430 22.62 1.92 25.46
N ILE A 431 22.97 1.61 26.71
CA ILE A 431 22.75 0.32 27.43
C ILE A 431 23.44 -0.86 26.74
N LEU A 432 23.18 -1.12 25.46
CA LEU A 432 23.80 -2.16 24.62
C LEU A 432 24.39 -1.54 23.36
N PRO A 433 25.37 -2.18 22.72
CA PRO A 433 25.98 -1.68 21.48
C PRO A 433 24.94 -1.49 20.36
N GLY A 434 25.25 -0.59 19.43
CA GLY A 434 24.51 -0.40 18.21
C GLY A 434 23.64 0.84 18.20
N THR A 435 22.74 0.91 17.22
CA THR A 435 21.87 2.05 17.01
C THR A 435 20.44 1.66 17.32
N ASN A 436 19.79 2.39 18.23
CA ASN A 436 18.37 2.23 18.54
C ASN A 436 17.59 3.48 18.11
N VAL A 437 16.50 3.31 17.37
CA VAL A 437 15.55 4.38 17.06
C VAL A 437 14.32 4.16 17.92
N LEU A 438 14.15 5.00 18.95
CA LEU A 438 12.94 5.04 19.75
C LEU A 438 11.90 5.90 19.03
N THR A 439 10.70 5.38 18.89
CA THR A 439 9.53 6.08 18.35
C THR A 439 8.43 6.06 19.39
N PHE A 440 8.03 7.23 19.84
CA PHE A 440 6.89 7.45 20.73
C PHE A 440 5.83 8.26 19.99
N GLY A 441 4.55 7.91 20.12
CA GLY A 441 3.49 8.71 19.53
C GLY A 441 2.17 8.56 20.25
N SER A 442 1.29 9.53 19.99
CA SER A 442 -0.10 9.54 20.40
C SER A 442 -0.96 9.97 19.22
N GLU A 443 -2.07 9.30 19.03
CA GLU A 443 -3.03 9.52 17.95
C GLU A 443 -4.45 9.58 18.52
N TYR A 444 -5.27 10.46 17.94
CA TYR A 444 -6.70 10.50 18.14
C TYR A 444 -7.36 10.31 16.78
N LEU A 445 -8.19 9.28 16.68
CA LEU A 445 -9.01 8.99 15.51
C LEU A 445 -10.49 9.19 15.90
N TYR A 446 -11.20 9.91 15.06
CA TYR A 446 -12.64 10.14 15.19
C TYR A 446 -13.30 9.82 13.85
N ASP A 447 -14.31 8.95 13.88
CA ASP A 447 -15.20 8.64 12.75
C ASP A 447 -16.64 8.89 13.17
N ALA A 448 -17.39 9.59 12.33
CA ALA A 448 -18.84 9.75 12.42
C ALA A 448 -19.47 9.26 11.13
N VAL A 449 -20.43 8.36 11.24
CA VAL A 449 -21.13 7.72 10.11
C VAL A 449 -22.61 7.88 10.29
N VAL A 450 -23.28 8.42 9.28
CA VAL A 450 -24.73 8.41 9.14
C VAL A 450 -25.04 7.73 7.81
N ASP A 451 -25.96 6.76 7.80
CA ASP A 451 -26.43 6.09 6.59
C ASP A 451 -27.92 5.73 6.73
N GLU A 452 -28.76 6.34 5.90
CA GLU A 452 -30.21 6.28 6.03
C GLU A 452 -30.86 5.84 4.72
N ILE A 453 -31.81 4.89 4.79
CA ILE A 453 -32.77 4.55 3.73
C ILE A 453 -34.14 4.46 4.37
N PRO A 454 -34.90 5.55 4.41
CA PRO A 454 -36.22 5.61 5.11
C PRO A 454 -37.23 4.55 4.66
N ALA A 455 -37.23 4.22 3.36
CA ALA A 455 -38.09 3.20 2.79
C ALA A 455 -37.89 1.79 3.41
N TYR A 456 -36.70 1.49 3.89
CA TYR A 456 -36.34 0.19 4.49
C TYR A 456 -36.25 0.24 6.02
N ASN A 457 -36.62 1.34 6.65
CA ASN A 457 -36.36 1.58 8.07
C ASN A 457 -34.91 1.31 8.46
N TYR A 458 -34.00 1.63 7.53
CA TYR A 458 -32.57 1.45 7.71
C TYR A 458 -31.95 2.78 8.11
N ASP A 459 -31.36 2.80 9.29
CA ASP A 459 -30.74 3.98 9.88
C ASP A 459 -29.52 3.56 10.69
N ILE A 460 -28.38 4.11 10.34
CA ILE A 460 -27.13 4.00 11.08
C ILE A 460 -26.68 5.41 11.44
N ASP A 461 -26.57 5.70 12.71
CA ASP A 461 -25.92 6.89 13.25
C ASP A 461 -24.95 6.47 14.36
N GLN A 462 -23.66 6.43 14.01
CA GLN A 462 -22.64 6.00 14.94
C GLN A 462 -21.40 6.88 14.87
N SER A 463 -20.89 7.28 16.04
CA SER A 463 -19.55 7.87 16.16
C SER A 463 -18.59 6.96 16.93
N THR A 464 -17.38 6.86 16.41
CA THR A 464 -16.29 6.12 17.07
C THR A 464 -15.14 7.06 17.40
N GLN A 465 -14.50 6.81 18.53
CA GLN A 465 -13.36 7.55 19.04
C GLN A 465 -12.31 6.56 19.50
N ASP A 466 -11.08 6.70 19.01
CA ASP A 466 -9.95 5.89 19.42
C ASP A 466 -8.77 6.77 19.82
N ILE A 467 -8.29 6.62 21.04
CA ILE A 467 -7.08 7.28 21.54
C ILE A 467 -6.00 6.21 21.67
N GLY A 468 -4.99 6.28 20.80
CA GLY A 468 -3.88 5.35 20.79
C GLY A 468 -2.57 6.01 21.24
N ILE A 469 -1.85 5.31 22.13
CA ILE A 469 -0.48 5.68 22.53
C ILE A 469 0.44 4.51 22.19
N PHE A 470 1.54 4.78 21.48
CA PHE A 470 2.48 3.74 21.09
C PHE A 470 3.93 4.08 21.42
N LEU A 471 4.69 3.06 21.76
CA LEU A 471 6.13 3.12 21.96
C LEU A 471 6.79 1.97 21.19
N GLN A 472 7.85 2.28 20.46
CA GLN A 472 8.61 1.32 19.69
C GLN A 472 10.10 1.55 19.80
N SER A 473 10.86 0.47 19.86
CA SER A 473 12.31 0.39 19.80
C SER A 473 12.72 -0.40 18.54
N ASP A 474 13.41 0.24 17.62
CA ASP A 474 14.00 -0.39 16.44
C ASP A 474 15.53 -0.40 16.60
N TRP A 475 16.05 -1.53 17.04
CA TRP A 475 17.41 -1.66 17.51
C TRP A 475 18.28 -2.51 16.58
N ALA A 476 19.24 -1.88 15.92
CA ALA A 476 20.32 -2.56 15.23
C ALA A 476 21.39 -2.95 16.25
N LEU A 477 21.17 -4.08 16.93
CA LEU A 477 22.05 -4.63 17.99
C LEU A 477 23.44 -4.96 17.47
N LEU A 478 23.48 -5.61 16.32
CA LEU A 478 24.71 -6.00 15.61
C LEU A 478 24.59 -5.58 14.14
N PRO A 479 25.68 -5.55 13.38
CA PRO A 479 25.62 -5.26 11.94
C PRO A 479 24.67 -6.18 11.15
N ASN A 480 24.45 -7.40 11.67
CA ASN A 480 23.61 -8.45 11.06
C ASN A 480 22.36 -8.80 11.88
N LEU A 481 22.10 -8.16 13.01
CA LEU A 481 20.97 -8.48 13.89
C LEU A 481 20.21 -7.21 14.29
N ASN A 482 18.96 -7.13 13.88
CA ASN A 482 18.03 -6.06 14.27
C ASN A 482 16.87 -6.65 15.06
N LEU A 483 16.51 -6.01 16.17
CA LEU A 483 15.35 -6.32 16.99
C LEU A 483 14.40 -5.11 16.93
N LEU A 484 13.17 -5.36 16.56
CA LEU A 484 12.06 -4.43 16.67
C LEU A 484 11.14 -4.90 17.78
N SER A 485 10.85 -4.06 18.73
CA SER A 485 9.83 -4.31 19.77
C SER A 485 8.98 -3.08 19.97
N GLY A 486 7.71 -3.25 20.25
CA GLY A 486 6.81 -2.14 20.47
C GLY A 486 5.49 -2.60 21.08
N CYS A 487 4.76 -1.63 21.60
CA CYS A 487 3.41 -1.83 22.11
C CYS A 487 2.59 -0.57 21.84
N ARG A 488 1.33 -0.76 21.55
CA ARG A 488 0.31 0.28 21.48
C ARG A 488 -0.78 -0.04 22.49
N VAL A 489 -1.34 0.99 23.08
CA VAL A 489 -2.50 0.92 23.96
C VAL A 489 -3.57 1.83 23.39
N ASP A 490 -4.74 1.26 23.13
CA ASP A 490 -5.89 1.98 22.57
C ASP A 490 -7.02 2.02 23.60
N ALA A 491 -7.70 3.17 23.66
CA ALA A 491 -8.95 3.39 24.36
C ALA A 491 -10.02 3.75 23.31
N HIS A 492 -10.87 2.78 22.99
CA HIS A 492 -11.92 2.88 21.99
C HIS A 492 -13.29 2.98 22.65
N ASN A 493 -14.15 3.90 22.24
CA ASN A 493 -15.44 4.14 22.90
C ASN A 493 -16.46 2.99 22.81
N LEU A 494 -16.28 2.06 21.85
CA LEU A 494 -17.11 0.85 21.73
C LEU A 494 -16.50 -0.37 22.43
N VAL A 495 -15.42 -0.21 23.21
CA VAL A 495 -14.74 -1.30 23.89
C VAL A 495 -14.47 -0.89 25.33
N ASP A 496 -15.00 -1.65 26.29
CA ASP A 496 -14.93 -1.30 27.72
C ASP A 496 -13.52 -1.37 28.33
N LYS A 497 -12.60 -2.10 27.68
CA LYS A 497 -11.25 -2.35 28.20
C LYS A 497 -10.20 -1.67 27.33
N LEU A 498 -9.08 -1.28 27.97
CA LEU A 498 -7.90 -0.87 27.24
C LEU A 498 -7.37 -2.04 26.40
N ILE A 499 -7.09 -1.77 25.14
CA ILE A 499 -6.60 -2.75 24.17
C ILE A 499 -5.09 -2.63 24.06
N TRP A 500 -4.39 -3.72 24.36
CA TRP A 500 -2.94 -3.81 24.26
C TRP A 500 -2.54 -4.55 23.00
N SER A 501 -1.72 -3.93 22.18
CA SER A 501 -1.24 -4.46 20.90
C SER A 501 0.29 -4.54 20.87
N PRO A 502 0.90 -5.55 21.51
CA PRO A 502 2.34 -5.78 21.45
C PRO A 502 2.79 -6.32 20.08
N ARG A 503 4.05 -6.04 19.74
CA ARG A 503 4.76 -6.67 18.60
C ARG A 503 6.24 -6.87 18.88
N VAL A 504 6.78 -7.93 18.31
CA VAL A 504 8.23 -8.19 18.30
C VAL A 504 8.62 -8.74 16.93
N SER A 505 9.71 -8.23 16.34
CA SER A 505 10.23 -8.74 15.08
C SER A 505 11.75 -8.78 15.08
N LEU A 506 12.29 -9.89 14.63
CA LEU A 506 13.73 -10.14 14.53
C LEU A 506 14.13 -10.20 13.06
N LEU A 507 15.15 -9.44 12.68
CA LEU A 507 15.82 -9.55 11.38
C LEU A 507 17.26 -10.00 11.60
N TYR A 508 17.60 -11.18 11.06
CA TYR A 508 18.96 -11.69 11.04
C TYR A 508 19.48 -11.76 9.60
N LYS A 509 20.60 -11.08 9.34
CA LYS A 509 21.29 -11.08 8.04
C LYS A 509 22.41 -12.13 8.08
N LEU A 510 22.12 -13.32 7.56
CA LEU A 510 23.10 -14.40 7.49
C LEU A 510 24.29 -14.00 6.59
N LYS A 511 23.99 -13.33 5.47
CA LYS A 511 24.93 -12.69 4.54
C LYS A 511 24.29 -11.40 4.02
N THR A 512 25.04 -10.60 3.28
CA THR A 512 24.49 -9.40 2.62
C THR A 512 23.31 -9.71 1.69
N SER A 513 23.26 -10.94 1.15
CA SER A 513 22.22 -11.41 0.22
C SER A 513 21.11 -12.24 0.88
N THR A 514 21.23 -12.62 2.15
CA THR A 514 20.28 -13.55 2.81
C THR A 514 19.78 -12.95 4.11
N GLN A 515 18.49 -12.85 4.25
CA GLN A 515 17.80 -12.26 5.40
C GLN A 515 16.76 -13.25 5.94
N LEU A 516 16.79 -13.47 7.24
CA LEU A 516 15.81 -14.26 7.97
C LEU A 516 15.00 -13.30 8.84
N ARG A 517 13.68 -13.43 8.83
CA ARG A 517 12.77 -12.64 9.68
C ARG A 517 11.85 -13.56 10.46
N LEU A 518 11.60 -13.19 11.69
CA LEU A 518 10.57 -13.78 12.53
C LEU A 518 9.79 -12.63 13.16
N SER A 519 8.48 -12.64 13.04
CA SER A 519 7.61 -11.58 13.55
C SER A 519 6.44 -12.16 14.32
N TYR A 520 6.12 -11.53 15.42
CA TYR A 520 4.91 -11.70 16.21
C TYR A 520 4.24 -10.35 16.39
N GLY A 521 2.93 -10.32 16.30
CA GLY A 521 2.13 -9.12 16.57
C GLY A 521 0.67 -9.49 16.84
N THR A 522 0.00 -8.62 17.57
CA THR A 522 -1.43 -8.74 17.84
C THR A 522 -2.20 -7.67 17.07
N GLY A 523 -3.49 -7.89 16.89
CA GLY A 523 -4.41 -6.96 16.25
C GLY A 523 -5.77 -7.01 16.91
N PHE A 524 -6.59 -6.00 16.63
CA PHE A 524 -7.99 -5.96 17.04
C PHE A 524 -8.85 -5.27 15.97
N ARG A 525 -10.14 -5.54 16.02
CA ARG A 525 -11.17 -4.85 15.24
C ARG A 525 -12.33 -4.52 16.17
N ALA A 526 -12.71 -3.26 16.24
CA ALA A 526 -13.81 -2.79 17.06
C ALA A 526 -15.18 -3.18 16.46
N PRO A 527 -16.24 -3.30 17.26
CA PRO A 527 -17.59 -3.65 16.81
C PRO A 527 -18.29 -2.44 16.16
N GLN A 528 -17.76 -1.96 15.04
CA GLN A 528 -18.29 -0.81 14.32
C GLN A 528 -19.54 -1.19 13.53
N ALA A 529 -20.51 -0.27 13.46
CA ALA A 529 -21.75 -0.45 12.74
C ALA A 529 -21.53 -0.52 11.24
N PHE A 530 -20.78 0.41 10.68
CA PHE A 530 -20.51 0.44 9.25
C PHE A 530 -19.19 -0.24 8.92
N ASP A 531 -19.28 -1.34 8.21
CA ASP A 531 -18.16 -2.19 7.83
C ASP A 531 -18.41 -2.81 6.45
N THR A 532 -17.37 -3.43 5.87
CA THR A 532 -17.48 -4.18 4.62
C THR A 532 -18.55 -5.26 4.63
N ASP A 533 -18.94 -5.73 5.81
CA ASP A 533 -19.98 -6.76 5.99
C ASP A 533 -21.40 -6.18 6.00
N LEU A 534 -21.58 -4.86 6.08
CA LEU A 534 -22.89 -4.20 6.13
C LEU A 534 -23.36 -3.67 4.76
N HIS A 535 -22.77 -4.15 3.70
CA HIS A 535 -23.16 -3.77 2.35
C HIS A 535 -24.55 -4.32 2.01
N ILE A 536 -25.50 -3.40 1.69
CA ILE A 536 -26.81 -3.77 1.19
C ILE A 536 -26.66 -4.29 -0.24
N ALA A 537 -27.20 -5.46 -0.51
CA ALA A 537 -27.12 -6.11 -1.81
C ALA A 537 -28.45 -6.76 -2.21
N PHE A 538 -28.55 -7.15 -3.46
CA PHE A 538 -29.70 -7.90 -3.96
C PHE A 538 -29.41 -9.41 -3.83
N ALA A 539 -30.22 -10.11 -3.05
CA ALA A 539 -30.14 -11.55 -2.89
C ALA A 539 -31.50 -12.12 -2.48
N GLY A 540 -31.78 -13.38 -2.82
CA GLY A 540 -33.03 -14.05 -2.47
C GLY A 540 -34.29 -13.42 -3.08
N GLY A 541 -34.17 -12.78 -4.25
CA GLY A 541 -35.28 -12.05 -4.90
C GLY A 541 -35.67 -10.74 -4.24
N GLY A 542 -34.90 -10.24 -3.27
CA GLY A 542 -35.12 -9.02 -2.52
C GLY A 542 -33.84 -8.31 -2.14
N ILE A 543 -33.89 -7.50 -1.07
CA ILE A 543 -32.78 -6.78 -0.50
C ILE A 543 -32.20 -7.59 0.67
N SER A 544 -30.88 -7.75 0.72
CA SER A 544 -30.22 -8.28 1.92
C SER A 544 -29.75 -7.13 2.81
N ARG A 545 -30.05 -7.21 4.11
CA ARG A 545 -29.67 -6.20 5.11
C ARG A 545 -28.98 -6.88 6.29
N VAL A 546 -28.08 -6.16 6.93
CA VAL A 546 -27.33 -6.64 8.08
C VAL A 546 -27.61 -5.77 9.30
N THR A 547 -27.95 -6.41 10.43
CA THR A 547 -28.06 -5.78 11.74
C THR A 547 -26.88 -6.15 12.63
N LEU A 548 -26.69 -5.42 13.73
CA LEU A 548 -25.64 -5.71 14.71
C LEU A 548 -26.26 -6.40 15.93
N SER A 549 -25.61 -7.46 16.43
CA SER A 549 -25.95 -8.02 17.71
C SER A 549 -25.66 -7.01 18.83
N PRO A 550 -26.57 -6.84 19.81
CA PRO A 550 -26.35 -5.95 20.95
C PRO A 550 -25.18 -6.39 21.85
N ASP A 551 -24.82 -7.68 21.81
CA ASP A 551 -23.74 -8.27 22.62
C ASP A 551 -22.38 -8.31 21.87
N LEU A 552 -22.25 -7.59 20.76
CA LEU A 552 -21.06 -7.60 19.92
C LEU A 552 -19.84 -7.00 20.67
N VAL A 553 -18.77 -7.77 20.79
CA VAL A 553 -17.50 -7.36 21.40
C VAL A 553 -16.39 -7.23 20.34
N GLU A 554 -15.26 -6.67 20.72
CA GLU A 554 -14.12 -6.54 19.84
C GLU A 554 -13.53 -7.91 19.44
N GLU A 555 -13.17 -8.04 18.18
CA GLU A 555 -12.40 -9.16 17.65
C GLU A 555 -10.91 -8.98 17.91
N ARG A 556 -10.20 -10.04 18.32
CA ARG A 556 -8.75 -10.02 18.60
C ARG A 556 -8.01 -11.02 17.74
N SER A 557 -6.73 -10.73 17.49
CA SER A 557 -5.87 -11.63 16.72
C SER A 557 -4.46 -11.72 17.27
N GLU A 558 -3.87 -12.90 17.05
CA GLU A 558 -2.44 -13.16 17.19
C GLU A 558 -1.86 -13.64 15.87
N SER A 559 -0.81 -12.96 15.39
CA SER A 559 -0.19 -13.24 14.10
C SER A 559 1.28 -13.57 14.26
N TRP A 560 1.71 -14.66 13.63
CA TRP A 560 3.09 -15.09 13.50
C TRP A 560 3.49 -15.13 12.03
N SER A 561 4.69 -14.65 11.71
CA SER A 561 5.26 -14.85 10.39
C SER A 561 6.75 -15.13 10.46
N ALA A 562 7.21 -16.03 9.58
CA ALA A 562 8.62 -16.36 9.41
C ALA A 562 8.99 -16.29 7.94
N SER A 563 10.11 -15.67 7.60
CA SER A 563 10.51 -15.55 6.20
C SER A 563 12.00 -15.66 5.94
N VAL A 564 12.32 -16.11 4.73
CA VAL A 564 13.66 -16.14 4.16
C VAL A 564 13.64 -15.31 2.88
N ASN A 565 14.47 -14.26 2.83
CA ASN A 565 14.73 -13.49 1.63
C ASN A 565 16.15 -13.76 1.13
N TYR A 566 16.27 -14.00 -0.16
CA TYR A 566 17.55 -14.09 -0.83
C TYR A 566 17.56 -13.21 -2.07
N ASP A 567 18.47 -12.24 -2.15
CA ASP A 567 18.64 -11.34 -3.28
C ASP A 567 20.15 -11.23 -3.60
N LYS A 568 20.56 -11.73 -4.76
CA LYS A 568 21.96 -11.73 -5.15
C LYS A 568 22.17 -11.19 -6.55
N PRO A 569 23.04 -10.18 -6.70
CA PRO A 569 23.50 -9.73 -8.01
C PRO A 569 24.58 -10.69 -8.57
N PHE A 570 24.45 -11.05 -9.85
CA PHE A 570 25.40 -11.83 -10.63
C PHE A 570 25.76 -11.04 -11.89
N ASN A 571 26.71 -10.11 -11.81
CA ASN A 571 27.06 -9.24 -12.92
C ASN A 571 25.82 -8.43 -13.43
N LYS A 572 25.29 -8.76 -14.63
CA LYS A 572 24.13 -8.11 -15.24
C LYS A 572 22.78 -8.72 -14.83
N PHE A 573 22.81 -9.80 -14.10
CA PHE A 573 21.64 -10.54 -13.67
C PHE A 573 21.46 -10.41 -12.16
N ILE A 574 20.24 -10.13 -11.73
CA ILE A 574 19.85 -10.16 -10.32
C ILE A 574 18.74 -11.19 -10.18
N MET A 575 18.87 -12.05 -9.20
CA MET A 575 17.82 -13.01 -8.84
C MET A 575 17.54 -12.89 -7.35
N GLY A 576 16.27 -12.87 -7.01
CA GLY A 576 15.80 -12.85 -5.65
C GLY A 576 14.60 -13.75 -5.46
N PHE A 577 14.50 -14.34 -4.28
CA PHE A 577 13.28 -15.03 -3.86
C PHE A 577 12.95 -14.68 -2.40
N THR A 578 11.67 -14.75 -2.08
CA THR A 578 11.15 -14.67 -0.72
C THR A 578 10.27 -15.89 -0.48
N PHE A 579 10.50 -16.56 0.61
CA PHE A 579 9.59 -17.57 1.14
C PHE A 579 9.08 -17.08 2.50
N GLU A 580 7.77 -17.07 2.70
CA GLU A 580 7.13 -16.64 3.94
C GLU A 580 6.10 -17.68 4.37
N ALA A 581 6.13 -18.03 5.64
CA ALA A 581 5.08 -18.77 6.33
C ALA A 581 4.34 -17.82 7.27
N PHE A 582 3.02 -17.88 7.31
CA PHE A 582 2.18 -17.06 8.19
C PHE A 582 1.12 -17.89 8.89
N HIS A 583 0.77 -17.46 10.09
CA HIS A 583 -0.31 -18.01 10.91
C HIS A 583 -0.95 -16.89 11.70
N THR A 584 -2.26 -16.76 11.60
CA THR A 584 -3.08 -15.81 12.38
C THR A 584 -4.24 -16.55 12.99
N SER A 585 -4.39 -16.47 14.30
CA SER A 585 -5.58 -16.88 15.04
C SER A 585 -6.44 -15.67 15.35
N LEU A 586 -7.74 -15.81 15.18
CA LEU A 586 -8.76 -14.83 15.53
C LEU A 586 -9.54 -15.38 16.72
N GLU A 587 -9.82 -14.53 17.69
CA GLU A 587 -10.74 -14.75 18.80
C GLU A 587 -11.94 -13.84 18.61
N ASP A 588 -13.14 -14.33 18.93
CA ASP A 588 -14.41 -13.61 18.78
C ASP A 588 -14.64 -13.12 17.34
N ALA A 589 -14.23 -13.93 16.34
CA ALA A 589 -14.28 -13.58 14.92
C ALA A 589 -15.69 -13.22 14.48
N PHE A 590 -15.83 -12.08 13.79
CA PHE A 590 -17.13 -11.66 13.27
C PHE A 590 -17.59 -12.55 12.12
N PHE A 591 -18.89 -12.87 12.13
CA PHE A 591 -19.55 -13.54 11.02
C PHE A 591 -20.98 -13.06 10.88
N LEU A 592 -21.59 -13.30 9.74
CA LEU A 592 -22.98 -12.98 9.44
C LEU A 592 -23.83 -14.23 9.64
N GLN A 593 -24.71 -14.20 10.62
CA GLN A 593 -25.69 -15.24 10.89
C GLN A 593 -26.96 -14.91 10.11
N PRO A 594 -27.50 -15.83 9.29
CA PRO A 594 -28.85 -15.68 8.74
C PRO A 594 -29.87 -15.49 9.85
N ASN A 595 -30.74 -14.49 9.72
CA ASN A 595 -31.77 -14.11 10.70
C ASN A 595 -33.16 -14.06 10.06
N GLY A 596 -33.42 -14.94 9.08
CA GLY A 596 -34.67 -14.99 8.35
C GLY A 596 -34.82 -13.91 7.29
N PHE A 597 -36.05 -13.48 7.05
CA PHE A 597 -36.39 -12.42 6.11
C PHE A 597 -37.63 -11.65 6.59
N ASP A 598 -37.76 -10.43 6.13
CA ASP A 598 -38.94 -9.60 6.36
C ASP A 598 -39.58 -9.16 5.02
N SER A 599 -40.44 -8.15 5.07
CA SER A 599 -41.13 -7.63 3.88
C SER A 599 -40.20 -7.05 2.80
N PHE A 600 -38.92 -6.77 3.12
CA PHE A 600 -37.95 -6.20 2.16
C PHE A 600 -36.96 -7.24 1.59
N GLY A 601 -36.77 -8.35 2.29
CA GLY A 601 -35.86 -9.42 1.89
C GLY A 601 -35.09 -10.07 3.05
N LEU A 602 -33.90 -10.59 2.72
CA LEU A 602 -33.06 -11.35 3.66
C LEU A 602 -32.49 -10.47 4.78
N LEU A 603 -32.50 -11.04 5.99
CA LEU A 603 -31.88 -10.45 7.17
C LEU A 603 -30.69 -11.28 7.61
N PHE A 604 -29.59 -10.58 7.93
CA PHE A 604 -28.45 -11.13 8.60
C PHE A 604 -28.16 -10.36 9.88
N GLU A 605 -27.58 -11.04 10.86
CA GLU A 605 -27.09 -10.42 12.07
C GLU A 605 -25.58 -10.63 12.19
N LYS A 606 -24.83 -9.54 12.37
CA LYS A 606 -23.40 -9.63 12.67
C LYS A 606 -23.19 -9.99 14.11
N GLN A 607 -22.51 -11.13 14.34
CA GLN A 607 -22.25 -11.70 15.66
C GLN A 607 -20.77 -12.04 15.82
N ASN A 608 -20.35 -12.26 17.08
CA ASN A 608 -19.07 -12.89 17.40
C ASN A 608 -19.19 -14.42 17.34
N GLY A 609 -18.26 -15.04 16.61
CA GLY A 609 -18.07 -16.50 16.59
C GLY A 609 -17.04 -16.95 17.62
N GLN A 610 -16.73 -18.26 17.61
CA GLN A 610 -15.76 -18.83 18.55
C GLN A 610 -14.29 -18.64 18.14
N GLY A 611 -14.04 -18.07 16.98
CA GLY A 611 -12.71 -17.82 16.46
C GLY A 611 -12.46 -18.47 15.10
N ALA A 612 -11.34 -18.07 14.49
CA ALA A 612 -10.94 -18.55 13.19
C ALA A 612 -9.42 -18.66 13.08
N THR A 613 -8.95 -19.44 12.12
CA THR A 613 -7.53 -19.60 11.83
C THR A 613 -7.25 -19.36 10.36
N VAL A 614 -6.23 -18.55 10.11
CA VAL A 614 -5.73 -18.22 8.77
C VAL A 614 -4.24 -18.56 8.73
N GLN A 615 -3.85 -19.48 7.85
CA GLN A 615 -2.44 -19.90 7.76
C GLN A 615 -2.05 -20.25 6.33
N GLY A 616 -0.77 -20.09 6.00
CA GLY A 616 -0.32 -20.40 4.67
C GLY A 616 1.14 -20.11 4.41
N LEU A 617 1.49 -20.28 3.13
CA LEU A 617 2.83 -20.06 2.59
C LEU A 617 2.72 -19.13 1.39
N THR A 618 3.62 -18.14 1.32
CA THR A 618 3.77 -17.26 0.17
C THR A 618 5.18 -17.40 -0.40
N PHE A 619 5.26 -17.60 -1.70
CA PHE A 619 6.50 -17.68 -2.45
C PHE A 619 6.58 -16.53 -3.44
N GLU A 620 7.69 -15.80 -3.46
CA GLU A 620 7.96 -14.70 -4.41
C GLU A 620 9.25 -14.99 -5.17
N LEU A 621 9.24 -14.75 -6.46
CA LEU A 621 10.41 -14.82 -7.33
C LEU A 621 10.59 -13.50 -8.07
N ARG A 622 11.81 -12.97 -8.04
CA ARG A 622 12.19 -11.73 -8.73
C ARG A 622 13.44 -11.97 -9.55
N SER A 623 13.44 -11.49 -10.77
CA SER A 623 14.59 -11.61 -11.66
C SER A 623 14.72 -10.36 -12.53
N ASN A 624 15.93 -9.86 -12.70
CA ASN A 624 16.21 -8.72 -13.56
C ASN A 624 17.51 -8.95 -14.33
N TYR A 625 17.41 -8.93 -15.65
CA TYR A 625 18.56 -8.98 -16.55
C TYR A 625 18.80 -7.63 -17.21
N ASN A 626 19.79 -6.89 -16.70
CA ASN A 626 20.28 -5.63 -17.26
C ASN A 626 19.18 -4.59 -17.56
N ARG A 627 18.10 -4.56 -16.74
CA ARG A 627 16.88 -3.77 -16.95
C ARG A 627 16.13 -4.05 -18.26
N LYS A 628 16.57 -5.01 -19.07
CA LYS A 628 15.94 -5.36 -20.35
C LYS A 628 14.87 -6.43 -20.18
N VAL A 629 15.05 -7.32 -19.22
CA VAL A 629 14.08 -8.36 -18.87
C VAL A 629 13.89 -8.33 -17.37
N GLN A 630 12.67 -8.11 -16.93
CA GLN A 630 12.28 -8.15 -15.53
C GLN A 630 11.15 -9.16 -15.37
N PHE A 631 11.26 -10.02 -14.38
CA PHE A 631 10.24 -11.00 -14.04
C PHE A 631 9.97 -10.93 -12.55
N GLU A 632 8.69 -10.85 -12.21
CA GLU A 632 8.20 -10.88 -10.84
C GLU A 632 7.03 -11.85 -10.75
N SER A 633 6.97 -12.66 -9.70
CA SER A 633 5.84 -13.53 -9.44
C SER A 633 5.64 -13.72 -7.94
N GLY A 634 4.38 -13.92 -7.56
CA GLY A 634 3.96 -14.26 -6.21
C GLY A 634 2.93 -15.37 -6.25
N TYR A 635 3.05 -16.35 -5.37
CA TYR A 635 2.10 -17.44 -5.26
C TYR A 635 1.84 -17.76 -3.79
N THR A 636 0.56 -17.83 -3.40
CA THR A 636 0.12 -18.08 -2.04
C THR A 636 -0.72 -19.35 -1.98
N ILE A 637 -0.41 -20.20 -1.01
CA ILE A 637 -1.21 -21.37 -0.64
C ILE A 637 -1.66 -21.14 0.79
N GLN A 638 -2.96 -21.27 1.04
CA GLN A 638 -3.55 -20.96 2.35
C GLN A 638 -4.69 -21.89 2.73
N LYS A 639 -4.95 -21.92 4.04
CA LYS A 639 -6.09 -22.58 4.63
C LYS A 639 -6.74 -21.65 5.64
N ASN A 640 -8.02 -21.33 5.46
CA ASN A 640 -8.77 -20.37 6.27
C ASN A 640 -10.05 -21.05 6.74
N GLU A 641 -10.20 -21.22 8.06
CA GLU A 641 -11.31 -21.96 8.65
C GLU A 641 -11.76 -21.33 9.96
N PHE A 642 -13.06 -21.34 10.21
CA PHE A 642 -13.63 -21.14 11.53
C PHE A 642 -13.38 -22.36 12.41
N GLN A 643 -13.32 -22.16 13.71
CA GLN A 643 -13.15 -23.26 14.67
C GLN A 643 -14.37 -24.21 14.61
N ASN A 644 -15.58 -23.63 14.54
CA ASN A 644 -16.82 -24.37 14.33
C ASN A 644 -17.41 -24.07 12.95
N PRO A 645 -18.21 -24.99 12.39
CA PRO A 645 -18.95 -24.72 11.17
C PRO A 645 -19.91 -23.52 11.34
N VAL A 646 -19.97 -22.67 10.31
CA VAL A 646 -20.85 -21.49 10.22
C VAL A 646 -21.89 -21.74 9.14
N GLU A 647 -23.13 -21.39 9.43
CA GLU A 647 -24.23 -21.37 8.47
C GLU A 647 -24.20 -20.04 7.71
N TYR A 648 -23.97 -20.10 6.43
CA TYR A 648 -23.92 -18.91 5.55
C TYR A 648 -25.25 -18.62 4.87
N ILE A 649 -26.06 -19.66 4.67
CA ILE A 649 -27.37 -19.63 4.05
C ILE A 649 -28.30 -20.44 4.92
N ASP A 650 -29.47 -19.91 5.25
CA ASP A 650 -30.48 -20.58 6.08
C ASP A 650 -30.87 -21.94 5.48
N GLY A 651 -30.82 -22.97 6.31
CA GLY A 651 -31.14 -24.35 5.91
C GLY A 651 -30.07 -25.06 5.05
N VAL A 652 -28.95 -24.41 4.70
CA VAL A 652 -27.83 -25.05 4.00
C VAL A 652 -26.79 -25.52 5.01
N ALA A 653 -26.22 -26.71 4.79
CA ALA A 653 -25.29 -27.34 5.71
C ALA A 653 -24.12 -26.41 6.11
N PRO A 654 -23.87 -26.22 7.41
CA PRO A 654 -22.79 -25.33 7.91
C PRO A 654 -21.41 -25.82 7.47
N ILE A 655 -20.51 -24.90 7.16
CA ILE A 655 -19.14 -25.18 6.74
C ILE A 655 -18.11 -24.43 7.57
N LYS A 656 -16.90 -25.01 7.71
CA LYS A 656 -15.78 -24.36 8.41
C LYS A 656 -14.99 -23.40 7.52
N ARG A 657 -14.96 -23.66 6.20
CA ARG A 657 -14.14 -22.88 5.27
C ARG A 657 -14.72 -21.50 5.06
N PHE A 658 -13.83 -20.52 4.95
CA PHE A 658 -14.23 -19.19 4.51
C PHE A 658 -14.76 -19.24 3.07
N ILE A 659 -15.91 -18.60 2.85
CA ILE A 659 -16.44 -18.37 1.50
C ILE A 659 -15.60 -17.32 0.76
N ARG A 660 -15.69 -17.31 -0.57
CA ARG A 660 -14.98 -16.37 -1.45
C ARG A 660 -13.46 -16.34 -1.21
N THR A 661 -12.90 -17.44 -0.69
CA THR A 661 -11.49 -17.53 -0.31
C THR A 661 -10.85 -18.74 -0.94
N PRO A 662 -10.11 -18.58 -2.07
CA PRO A 662 -9.42 -19.68 -2.71
C PRO A 662 -8.25 -20.17 -1.87
N ASN A 663 -7.99 -21.49 -1.89
CA ASN A 663 -6.85 -22.07 -1.17
C ASN A 663 -5.49 -21.68 -1.79
N HIS A 664 -5.48 -21.29 -3.04
CA HIS A 664 -4.25 -20.87 -3.73
C HIS A 664 -4.56 -19.82 -4.82
N TYR A 665 -3.68 -18.85 -4.95
CA TYR A 665 -3.76 -17.77 -5.93
C TYR A 665 -2.39 -17.14 -6.14
N GLY A 666 -2.24 -16.36 -7.20
CA GLY A 666 -0.97 -15.71 -7.46
C GLY A 666 -0.95 -14.90 -8.73
N PHE A 667 0.23 -14.34 -9.01
CA PHE A 667 0.45 -13.51 -10.18
C PHE A 667 1.85 -13.74 -10.76
N ALA A 668 2.03 -13.36 -12.03
CA ALA A 668 3.32 -13.23 -12.67
C ALA A 668 3.33 -12.02 -13.61
N VAL A 669 4.42 -11.28 -13.61
CA VAL A 669 4.65 -10.10 -14.46
C VAL A 669 5.97 -10.26 -15.18
N LEU A 670 5.96 -10.19 -16.50
CA LEU A 670 7.16 -10.16 -17.35
C LEU A 670 7.22 -8.84 -18.09
N THR A 671 8.26 -8.04 -17.82
CA THR A 671 8.51 -6.78 -18.51
C THR A 671 9.76 -6.92 -19.37
N LEU A 672 9.63 -6.60 -20.65
CA LEU A 672 10.69 -6.61 -21.65
C LEU A 672 10.91 -5.18 -22.16
N SER A 673 12.13 -4.68 -22.01
CA SER A 673 12.57 -3.36 -22.48
C SER A 673 13.85 -3.53 -23.29
N PRO A 674 13.77 -4.06 -24.53
CA PRO A 674 14.96 -4.39 -25.33
C PRO A 674 15.80 -3.14 -25.63
N ASN A 675 15.17 -1.99 -25.73
CA ASN A 675 15.81 -0.68 -25.83
C ASN A 675 14.94 0.38 -25.16
N LYS A 676 15.38 1.63 -25.13
CA LYS A 676 14.69 2.75 -24.50
C LYS A 676 13.38 3.20 -25.18
N PHE A 677 13.10 2.71 -26.39
CA PHE A 677 11.93 3.08 -27.18
C PHE A 677 10.79 2.08 -27.04
N PHE A 678 11.10 0.79 -26.96
CA PHE A 678 10.12 -0.28 -26.92
C PHE A 678 9.98 -0.89 -25.51
N GLY A 679 8.75 -1.05 -25.08
CA GLY A 679 8.37 -1.77 -23.88
C GLY A 679 7.29 -2.81 -24.21
N MET A 680 7.44 -4.01 -23.64
CA MET A 680 6.43 -5.07 -23.67
C MET A 680 6.17 -5.53 -22.26
N ASN A 681 4.92 -5.81 -21.93
CA ASN A 681 4.54 -6.32 -20.62
C ASN A 681 3.53 -7.45 -20.77
N LEU A 682 3.74 -8.53 -20.04
CA LEU A 682 2.84 -9.66 -19.94
C LEU A 682 2.48 -9.89 -18.48
N ASN A 683 1.21 -9.81 -18.16
CA ASN A 683 0.69 -9.91 -16.81
C ASN A 683 -0.24 -11.12 -16.72
N TYR A 684 -0.06 -11.94 -15.69
CA TYR A 684 -0.87 -13.10 -15.40
C TYR A 684 -1.37 -13.05 -13.97
N VAL A 685 -2.65 -13.30 -13.76
CA VAL A 685 -3.28 -13.46 -12.45
C VAL A 685 -4.03 -14.76 -12.42
N TYR A 686 -3.76 -15.58 -11.42
CA TYR A 686 -4.42 -16.84 -11.17
C TYR A 686 -5.25 -16.77 -9.88
N THR A 687 -6.51 -17.20 -9.95
CA THR A 687 -7.41 -17.38 -8.81
C THR A 687 -7.88 -18.82 -8.79
N GLY A 688 -7.60 -19.56 -7.71
CA GLY A 688 -8.01 -20.93 -7.52
C GLY A 688 -9.51 -21.09 -7.24
N ARG A 689 -9.97 -22.33 -7.18
CA ARG A 689 -11.35 -22.68 -6.81
C ARG A 689 -11.71 -22.16 -5.43
N MET A 690 -12.96 -21.75 -5.23
CA MET A 690 -13.47 -21.26 -3.95
C MET A 690 -14.96 -21.56 -3.80
N LEU A 691 -15.45 -21.48 -2.56
CA LEU A 691 -16.87 -21.59 -2.25
C LEU A 691 -17.51 -20.20 -2.33
N VAL A 692 -18.65 -20.11 -2.99
CA VAL A 692 -19.44 -18.88 -3.14
C VAL A 692 -20.90 -19.19 -2.79
N PRO A 693 -21.57 -18.40 -1.94
CA PRO A 693 -23.01 -18.52 -1.72
C PRO A 693 -23.75 -18.08 -2.98
N HIS A 694 -24.85 -18.73 -3.29
CA HIS A 694 -25.74 -18.42 -4.39
C HIS A 694 -27.18 -18.54 -3.92
N PHE A 695 -27.85 -17.42 -3.83
CA PHE A 695 -29.23 -17.33 -3.35
C PHE A 695 -30.24 -17.55 -4.47
N ALA A 696 -31.35 -18.21 -4.15
CA ALA A 696 -32.48 -18.35 -5.04
C ALA A 696 -33.17 -16.98 -5.28
N GLY A 697 -33.90 -16.88 -6.38
CA GLY A 697 -34.68 -15.65 -6.71
C GLY A 697 -34.77 -15.41 -8.21
N ALA A 698 -33.70 -15.63 -8.95
CA ALA A 698 -33.68 -15.53 -10.40
C ALA A 698 -34.46 -16.68 -11.07
N THR A 699 -34.89 -16.45 -12.31
CA THR A 699 -35.63 -17.47 -13.09
C THR A 699 -34.80 -18.72 -13.37
N ASN A 700 -33.50 -18.58 -13.42
CA ASN A 700 -32.53 -19.67 -13.63
C ASN A 700 -31.88 -20.16 -12.32
N GLN A 701 -32.21 -19.58 -11.15
CA GLN A 701 -31.73 -19.96 -9.82
C GLN A 701 -32.88 -20.09 -8.83
N ILE A 702 -33.31 -21.29 -8.53
CA ILE A 702 -34.49 -21.59 -7.71
C ILE A 702 -34.18 -22.22 -6.36
N THR A 703 -32.90 -22.46 -6.05
CA THR A 703 -32.45 -23.10 -4.80
C THR A 703 -31.30 -22.34 -4.20
N ASP A 704 -31.30 -22.20 -2.88
CA ASP A 704 -30.17 -21.66 -2.14
C ASP A 704 -29.05 -22.69 -2.01
N GLU A 705 -27.83 -22.35 -2.38
CA GLU A 705 -26.72 -23.28 -2.37
C GLU A 705 -25.35 -22.63 -2.14
N ILE A 706 -24.35 -23.44 -1.75
CA ILE A 706 -22.94 -23.03 -1.73
C ILE A 706 -22.25 -23.72 -2.90
N VAL A 707 -21.88 -22.93 -3.91
CA VAL A 707 -21.26 -23.39 -5.15
C VAL A 707 -19.74 -23.43 -5.01
N ASN A 708 -19.12 -24.53 -5.46
CA ASN A 708 -17.67 -24.61 -5.63
C ASN A 708 -17.28 -24.15 -7.03
N VAL A 709 -16.95 -22.89 -7.18
CA VAL A 709 -16.66 -22.27 -8.48
C VAL A 709 -15.27 -22.61 -9.00
N ASP A 710 -15.12 -22.60 -10.33
CA ASP A 710 -13.88 -22.94 -11.00
C ASP A 710 -12.79 -21.86 -10.86
N SER A 711 -11.56 -22.24 -11.20
CA SER A 711 -10.40 -21.36 -11.19
C SER A 711 -10.35 -20.45 -12.41
N PHE A 712 -9.76 -19.26 -12.26
CA PHE A 712 -9.58 -18.30 -13.33
C PHE A 712 -8.12 -18.04 -13.64
N SER A 713 -7.81 -17.93 -14.93
CA SER A 713 -6.49 -17.57 -15.47
C SER A 713 -6.62 -16.32 -16.33
N ASN A 714 -6.25 -15.15 -15.79
CA ASN A 714 -6.31 -13.88 -16.49
C ASN A 714 -4.93 -13.51 -17.02
N LEU A 715 -4.77 -13.50 -18.35
CA LEU A 715 -3.54 -13.12 -19.04
C LEU A 715 -3.76 -11.81 -19.78
N SER A 716 -2.86 -10.84 -19.59
CA SER A 716 -2.92 -9.52 -20.24
C SER A 716 -1.59 -9.16 -20.90
N PHE A 717 -1.64 -8.45 -22.00
CA PHE A 717 -0.47 -8.03 -22.78
C PHE A 717 -0.54 -6.54 -23.10
N ARG A 718 0.62 -5.85 -23.01
CA ARG A 718 0.80 -4.45 -23.41
C ARG A 718 2.06 -4.30 -24.24
N LEU A 719 1.97 -3.50 -25.28
CA LEU A 719 3.09 -3.02 -26.09
C LEU A 719 3.15 -1.49 -26.00
N SER A 720 4.33 -0.92 -25.92
CA SER A 720 4.51 0.53 -25.96
C SER A 720 5.71 0.93 -26.82
N TYR A 721 5.59 2.13 -27.43
CA TYR A 721 6.65 2.79 -28.18
C TYR A 721 6.76 4.24 -27.74
N ALA A 722 7.96 4.66 -27.34
CA ALA A 722 8.24 6.00 -26.85
C ALA A 722 9.15 6.75 -27.81
N LEU A 723 8.82 8.01 -28.13
CA LEU A 723 9.60 8.91 -28.97
C LEU A 723 10.04 10.14 -28.17
N GLU A 724 11.33 10.46 -28.22
CA GLU A 724 11.86 11.69 -27.64
C GLU A 724 11.80 12.85 -28.64
N VAL A 725 11.04 13.90 -28.30
CA VAL A 725 11.04 15.17 -29.05
C VAL A 725 12.08 16.09 -28.42
N LYS A 726 13.33 16.01 -28.92
CA LYS A 726 14.50 16.66 -28.33
C LYS A 726 14.36 18.18 -28.16
N LYS A 727 13.72 18.86 -29.12
CA LYS A 727 13.54 20.33 -29.10
C LYS A 727 12.70 20.82 -27.93
N SER A 728 11.64 20.11 -27.60
CA SER A 728 10.73 20.44 -26.49
C SER A 728 11.03 19.69 -25.19
N LYS A 729 12.03 18.79 -25.17
CA LYS A 729 12.36 17.91 -24.05
C LYS A 729 11.13 17.14 -23.56
N MET A 730 10.33 16.62 -24.49
CA MET A 730 9.14 15.83 -24.25
C MET A 730 9.34 14.40 -24.74
N ILE A 731 8.63 13.48 -24.10
CA ILE A 731 8.50 12.09 -24.53
C ILE A 731 7.04 11.86 -24.84
N ILE A 732 6.77 11.33 -26.03
CA ILE A 732 5.46 10.87 -26.47
C ILE A 732 5.51 9.34 -26.50
N GLU A 733 4.64 8.69 -25.77
CA GLU A 733 4.53 7.23 -25.71
C GLU A 733 3.15 6.82 -26.21
N TRP A 734 3.12 5.95 -27.21
CA TRP A 734 1.92 5.24 -27.64
C TRP A 734 1.94 3.84 -27.05
N PHE A 735 0.78 3.38 -26.63
CA PHE A 735 0.66 2.03 -26.13
C PHE A 735 -0.68 1.42 -26.55
N ALA A 736 -0.67 0.09 -26.68
CA ALA A 736 -1.86 -0.70 -26.95
C ALA A 736 -1.70 -2.11 -26.37
N GLY A 737 -2.82 -2.80 -26.17
CA GLY A 737 -2.79 -4.15 -25.65
C GLY A 737 -4.16 -4.78 -25.49
N VAL A 738 -4.15 -5.89 -24.79
CA VAL A 738 -5.35 -6.67 -24.47
C VAL A 738 -5.30 -7.08 -23.00
N LYS A 739 -6.29 -6.72 -22.23
CA LYS A 739 -6.54 -7.28 -20.90
C LYS A 739 -7.36 -8.58 -21.09
N ASN A 740 -7.08 -9.56 -20.24
CA ASN A 740 -7.81 -10.84 -20.21
C ASN A 740 -7.91 -11.54 -21.59
N ILE A 741 -6.76 -11.80 -22.21
CA ILE A 741 -6.66 -12.42 -23.54
C ILE A 741 -7.41 -13.76 -23.61
N LEU A 742 -7.34 -14.53 -22.53
CA LEU A 742 -7.97 -15.85 -22.44
C LEU A 742 -9.49 -15.76 -22.27
N ASN A 743 -10.03 -14.55 -22.10
CA ASN A 743 -11.43 -14.28 -21.81
C ASN A 743 -11.95 -15.09 -20.61
N ALA A 744 -11.10 -15.25 -19.58
CA ALA A 744 -11.45 -15.94 -18.35
C ALA A 744 -12.44 -15.06 -17.56
N TYR A 745 -13.71 -15.25 -17.81
CA TYR A 745 -14.81 -14.51 -17.21
C TYR A 745 -15.85 -15.52 -16.69
N GLN A 746 -16.75 -15.09 -15.84
CA GLN A 746 -17.86 -15.93 -15.39
C GLN A 746 -18.79 -16.21 -16.57
N ASP A 747 -19.19 -17.46 -16.77
CA ASP A 747 -20.07 -17.85 -17.87
C ASP A 747 -21.54 -17.93 -17.44
N TYR A 748 -21.78 -18.20 -16.15
CA TYR A 748 -23.12 -18.35 -15.60
C TYR A 748 -23.45 -17.14 -14.72
N PHE A 749 -24.43 -16.37 -15.17
CA PHE A 749 -25.03 -15.26 -14.43
C PHE A 749 -26.53 -15.52 -14.24
N ASP A 750 -27.09 -14.98 -13.17
CA ASP A 750 -28.51 -14.94 -12.96
C ASP A 750 -29.20 -14.01 -13.97
N ILE A 751 -30.45 -14.32 -14.28
CA ILE A 751 -31.23 -13.61 -15.32
C ILE A 751 -32.34 -12.78 -14.66
N GLY A 752 -32.43 -11.51 -15.07
CA GLY A 752 -33.52 -10.61 -14.75
C GLY A 752 -33.43 -9.91 -13.41
N LYS A 753 -34.54 -9.29 -12.97
CA LYS A 753 -34.55 -8.36 -11.83
C LYS A 753 -34.33 -8.99 -10.46
N ASN A 754 -34.61 -10.28 -10.30
CA ASN A 754 -34.50 -10.99 -9.02
C ASN A 754 -33.18 -11.75 -8.88
N ARG A 755 -32.18 -11.40 -9.67
CA ARG A 755 -30.83 -12.00 -9.63
C ARG A 755 -30.13 -11.77 -8.32
N ASP A 756 -29.29 -12.72 -7.91
CA ASP A 756 -28.35 -12.53 -6.82
C ASP A 756 -27.14 -11.69 -7.30
N SER A 757 -27.13 -10.40 -6.97
CA SER A 757 -26.08 -9.48 -7.40
C SER A 757 -24.71 -9.82 -6.79
N ASN A 758 -24.67 -10.59 -5.71
CA ASN A 758 -23.45 -11.05 -5.08
C ASN A 758 -22.87 -12.32 -5.73
N PHE A 759 -23.62 -12.99 -6.58
CA PHE A 759 -23.11 -14.15 -7.31
C PHE A 759 -22.23 -13.73 -8.49
N ILE A 760 -21.14 -12.99 -8.16
CA ILE A 760 -20.05 -12.65 -9.08
C ILE A 760 -18.71 -13.04 -8.43
N TYR A 761 -17.84 -13.73 -9.15
CA TYR A 761 -16.65 -14.36 -8.56
C TYR A 761 -15.44 -14.48 -9.49
N GLY A 762 -15.50 -13.97 -10.69
CA GLY A 762 -14.43 -14.01 -11.69
C GLY A 762 -13.59 -12.74 -11.75
N PRO A 763 -12.78 -12.58 -12.80
CA PRO A 763 -12.18 -11.31 -13.17
C PRO A 763 -13.23 -10.23 -13.38
N ALA A 764 -12.95 -9.00 -12.95
CA ALA A 764 -13.90 -7.88 -13.00
C ALA A 764 -14.33 -7.50 -14.45
N GLN A 765 -13.54 -7.85 -15.46
CA GLN A 765 -13.82 -7.53 -16.86
C GLN A 765 -13.49 -8.73 -17.77
N PRO A 766 -14.30 -8.96 -18.82
CA PRO A 766 -13.99 -9.90 -19.88
C PRO A 766 -12.81 -9.38 -20.72
N ARG A 767 -12.55 -10.00 -21.87
CA ARG A 767 -11.51 -9.54 -22.81
C ARG A 767 -11.73 -8.09 -23.18
N THR A 768 -10.69 -7.25 -22.95
CA THR A 768 -10.76 -5.80 -23.15
C THR A 768 -9.57 -5.35 -23.98
N LEU A 769 -9.85 -4.75 -25.14
CA LEU A 769 -8.83 -4.11 -25.97
C LEU A 769 -8.57 -2.70 -25.43
N PHE A 770 -7.34 -2.27 -25.41
CA PHE A 770 -7.00 -0.90 -25.01
C PHE A 770 -5.91 -0.27 -25.87
N GLY A 771 -5.95 1.05 -25.93
CA GLY A 771 -4.91 1.85 -26.57
C GLY A 771 -4.87 3.25 -25.99
N GLY A 772 -3.72 3.91 -26.12
CA GLY A 772 -3.60 5.26 -25.56
C GLY A 772 -2.31 5.97 -25.93
N ILE A 773 -2.23 7.21 -25.47
CA ILE A 773 -1.10 8.10 -25.65
C ILE A 773 -0.73 8.76 -24.34
N LYS A 774 0.58 8.82 -24.04
CA LYS A 774 1.13 9.53 -22.89
C LYS A 774 2.14 10.55 -23.34
N ILE A 775 2.02 11.78 -22.86
CA ILE A 775 2.96 12.87 -23.10
C ILE A 775 3.54 13.31 -21.77
N ARG A 776 4.87 13.28 -21.64
CA ARG A 776 5.54 13.69 -20.42
C ARG A 776 6.80 14.51 -20.68
N SER A 777 7.15 15.35 -19.71
CA SER A 777 8.44 16.04 -19.69
C SER A 777 9.58 15.05 -19.44
N GLY A 778 10.74 15.25 -20.08
CA GLY A 778 11.93 14.45 -19.83
C GLY A 778 12.75 14.14 -21.07
N LYS A 779 13.72 13.22 -20.86
CA LYS A 779 14.53 12.60 -21.91
C LYS A 779 14.44 11.08 -21.75
N LEU A 780 14.55 10.36 -22.87
CA LEU A 780 14.60 8.88 -22.88
C LEU A 780 15.95 8.37 -22.40
#